data_264878c44ec89c79499984d8c9e53482
#
_entry.id   264878c44ec89c79499984d8c9e53482
#
_cell.length_a   1.000
_cell.length_b   1.000
_cell.length_c   1.000
_cell.angle_alpha   90.00
_cell.angle_beta   90.00
_cell.angle_gamma   90.00
#
_symmetry.space_group_name_H-M   'P 1'
#
loop_
_entity.id
_entity.type
_entity.pdbx_description
1 polymer ?
#
loop_
_entity_poly.entity_id
_entity_poly.type
_entity_poly.pdbx_seq_one_letter_code
_entity_poly.pdbx_strand_id
1 'polypeptide(L)'
;MADPVLLHSRTVQQPRATINKLHILFHLTAILLLLYYRTTTLFYENNVPTLSWSLVTVSELFMAFIWFLGQGFRWLPISRSVFPEKSPSDVRLPGIDVFVCTADSKKEPTVEVMNTVISALALDYPPEKLSVYLSDDGGSFITLYAIKEAHEFAKSWIPFCRKYGIKTRCPEAYFSLLAEDERLLWSDLFKVEEENIKSKYEIFKKNVENVGAKDENNCPRMDRPPCVEILHDNREDEENKIPMLVYVSRERRPSYPHRFKAGALNALLRVSGIISNAPYLLVLDCDMYCNDPTSARQAMCFHLDPRMSRSLAFVQYPQIFYNVSKNDIYDSQARTTYTTKWQGMDGLRGPLLSGTGFYLKRNALFGSPNQEDKYLLHPEKNFGNSTKLIASLKSNHNIQDASIKDENSSVSILEDAKLLASCAYEANTNWGKEIGFSYECMLESTFTGYLLHCKGWTSVYLYPKRPCFMGCTTVDMKDAMVQLMKWSSELIKLGLSKFSPLTYGVSRMSILQSMCYGCFTLQPLLSVALLLYAIVPQLCLINGTALYPKVSSPWFGVFSVVFLSSLCQHLYEILSTGATFMTFWNEQRMWFIKSVSGSLFGCLDAIMKRIGIQKANLRLTNKAVDKEKLEKYEKGIFNFQGAAMFTVPLIILVILNLVCFFGGLRRVILENNIEVMFGQVFLSSFHLLLSYPILQGLIPSKRKRN
;
A
#
# COMPACT_ATOMS: atom_id res chain seq x y z
N MET A 1 19.89 -8.24 -38.24
CA MET A 1 18.81 -8.12 -37.25
C MET A 1 18.81 -6.68 -36.82
N ALA A 2 17.68 -5.97 -36.89
CA ALA A 2 17.61 -4.61 -36.37
C ALA A 2 17.87 -4.64 -34.87
N ASP A 3 18.62 -3.68 -34.34
CA ASP A 3 18.84 -3.56 -32.90
C ASP A 3 17.49 -3.52 -32.17
N PRO A 4 17.32 -4.27 -31.06
CA PRO A 4 16.06 -4.29 -30.34
C PRO A 4 15.74 -2.88 -29.85
N VAL A 5 14.55 -2.39 -30.17
CA VAL A 5 14.08 -1.06 -29.76
C VAL A 5 14.12 -0.97 -28.24
N LEU A 6 14.85 0.00 -27.71
CA LEU A 6 14.94 0.22 -26.26
C LEU A 6 13.63 0.83 -25.75
N LEU A 7 12.80 0.04 -25.07
CA LEU A 7 11.50 0.47 -24.52
C LEU A 7 11.64 1.13 -23.14
N HIS A 8 12.68 0.82 -22.40
CA HIS A 8 12.96 1.38 -21.08
C HIS A 8 14.46 1.40 -20.78
N SER A 9 14.88 2.20 -19.82
CA SER A 9 16.25 2.22 -19.30
C SER A 9 16.26 2.03 -17.78
N ARG A 10 17.38 1.50 -17.28
CA ARG A 10 17.65 1.30 -15.85
C ARG A 10 18.94 2.03 -15.50
N THR A 11 18.88 2.90 -14.50
CA THR A 11 20.04 3.65 -14.00
C THR A 11 20.27 3.37 -12.53
N VAL A 12 21.47 2.92 -12.17
CA VAL A 12 21.88 2.77 -10.76
C VAL A 12 22.20 4.15 -10.21
N GLN A 13 21.64 4.50 -9.07
CA GLN A 13 21.93 5.74 -8.36
C GLN A 13 23.27 5.61 -7.62
N GLN A 14 24.38 5.62 -8.36
CA GLN A 14 25.72 5.32 -7.83
C GLN A 14 26.13 6.18 -6.62
N PRO A 15 25.97 7.50 -6.58
CA PRO A 15 26.34 8.31 -5.41
C PRO A 15 25.59 7.82 -4.16
N ARG A 16 24.28 7.58 -4.28
CA ARG A 16 23.44 7.10 -3.18
C ARG A 16 23.83 5.70 -2.72
N ALA A 17 24.10 4.79 -3.67
CA ALA A 17 24.53 3.41 -3.36
C ALA A 17 25.88 3.42 -2.60
N THR A 18 26.83 4.25 -3.01
CA THR A 18 28.15 4.35 -2.37
C THR A 18 28.04 4.93 -0.95
N ILE A 19 27.31 6.03 -0.79
CA ILE A 19 27.09 6.66 0.52
C ILE A 19 26.41 5.66 1.47
N ASN A 20 25.37 4.94 1.00
CA ASN A 20 24.70 3.93 1.80
C ASN A 20 25.66 2.81 2.24
N LYS A 21 26.50 2.29 1.35
CA LYS A 21 27.45 1.22 1.68
C LYS A 21 28.49 1.68 2.69
N LEU A 22 29.02 2.89 2.55
CA LEU A 22 29.94 3.47 3.52
C LEU A 22 29.26 3.65 4.90
N HIS A 23 28.03 4.17 4.90
CA HIS A 23 27.25 4.29 6.13
C HIS A 23 26.97 2.93 6.78
N ILE A 24 26.62 1.91 5.99
CA ILE A 24 26.41 0.54 6.50
C ILE A 24 27.65 0.05 7.24
N LEU A 25 28.82 0.16 6.63
CA LEU A 25 30.07 -0.27 7.24
C LEU A 25 30.36 0.49 8.54
N PHE A 26 30.27 1.82 8.51
CA PHE A 26 30.52 2.69 9.66
C PHE A 26 29.54 2.40 10.81
N HIS A 27 28.25 2.37 10.53
CA HIS A 27 27.22 2.19 11.55
C HIS A 27 27.22 0.75 12.11
N LEU A 28 27.47 -0.26 11.27
CA LEU A 28 27.62 -1.66 11.72
C LEU A 28 28.78 -1.81 12.69
N THR A 29 29.93 -1.18 12.39
CA THR A 29 31.07 -1.18 13.30
C THR A 29 30.70 -0.54 14.65
N ALA A 30 29.99 0.59 14.65
CA ALA A 30 29.54 1.24 15.88
C ALA A 30 28.55 0.36 16.68
N ILE A 31 27.61 -0.33 16.01
CA ILE A 31 26.70 -1.28 16.65
C ILE A 31 27.47 -2.45 17.28
N LEU A 32 28.45 -3.04 16.59
CA LEU A 32 29.25 -4.12 17.14
C LEU A 32 30.03 -3.69 18.37
N LEU A 33 30.60 -2.49 18.37
CA LEU A 33 31.27 -1.92 19.54
C LEU A 33 30.31 -1.68 20.70
N LEU A 34 29.09 -1.17 20.41
CA LEU A 34 28.03 -0.99 21.43
C LEU A 34 27.66 -2.32 22.07
N LEU A 35 27.41 -3.37 21.26
CA LEU A 35 27.05 -4.69 21.77
C LEU A 35 28.20 -5.34 22.54
N TYR A 36 29.45 -5.12 22.10
CA TYR A 36 30.63 -5.54 22.84
C TYR A 36 30.67 -4.89 24.20
N TYR A 37 30.49 -3.57 24.30
CA TYR A 37 30.43 -2.85 25.57
C TYR A 37 29.32 -3.42 26.48
N ARG A 38 28.11 -3.60 25.95
CA ARG A 38 26.97 -4.14 26.73
C ARG A 38 27.26 -5.52 27.31
N THR A 39 27.87 -6.40 26.53
CA THR A 39 28.16 -7.78 26.94
C THR A 39 29.34 -7.80 27.94
N THR A 40 30.43 -7.07 27.70
CA THR A 40 31.56 -7.05 28.60
C THR A 40 31.21 -6.45 29.95
N THR A 41 30.46 -5.35 29.99
CA THR A 41 29.97 -4.76 31.24
C THR A 41 29.12 -5.71 32.05
N LEU A 42 28.22 -6.46 31.39
CA LEU A 42 27.35 -7.45 32.07
C LEU A 42 28.14 -8.58 32.73
N PHE A 43 29.23 -9.04 32.09
CA PHE A 43 30.02 -10.19 32.60
C PHE A 43 31.16 -9.84 33.55
N TYR A 44 31.68 -8.64 33.43
CA TYR A 44 32.91 -8.25 34.18
C TYR A 44 32.67 -7.22 35.31
N GLU A 45 31.54 -6.50 35.32
CA GLU A 45 31.21 -5.54 36.34
C GLU A 45 30.23 -6.11 37.39
N ASN A 46 30.61 -6.14 38.67
CA ASN A 46 29.81 -6.77 39.73
C ASN A 46 28.56 -5.98 40.16
N ASN A 47 28.44 -4.71 39.79
CA ASN A 47 27.38 -3.79 40.28
C ASN A 47 26.39 -3.36 39.21
N VAL A 48 26.19 -4.15 38.15
CA VAL A 48 25.28 -3.79 37.08
C VAL A 48 23.82 -4.14 37.46
N PRO A 49 22.83 -3.26 37.24
CA PRO A 49 21.41 -3.55 37.48
C PRO A 49 20.92 -4.54 36.43
N THR A 50 21.15 -5.81 36.68
CA THR A 50 21.06 -6.93 35.70
C THR A 50 19.77 -6.92 34.89
N LEU A 51 18.61 -6.72 35.54
CA LEU A 51 17.33 -6.72 34.83
C LEU A 51 17.19 -5.54 33.85
N SER A 52 17.42 -4.31 34.33
CA SER A 52 17.30 -3.11 33.51
C SER A 52 18.31 -3.10 32.37
N TRP A 53 19.54 -3.52 32.66
CA TRP A 53 20.62 -3.64 31.68
C TRP A 53 20.26 -4.66 30.58
N SER A 54 19.80 -5.85 30.96
CA SER A 54 19.40 -6.90 30.03
C SER A 54 18.23 -6.47 29.14
N LEU A 55 17.20 -5.82 29.70
CA LEU A 55 16.06 -5.34 28.92
C LEU A 55 16.48 -4.30 27.87
N VAL A 56 17.36 -3.36 28.25
CA VAL A 56 17.88 -2.36 27.29
C VAL A 56 18.77 -3.02 26.25
N THR A 57 19.65 -3.94 26.63
CA THR A 57 20.53 -4.66 25.71
C THR A 57 19.75 -5.49 24.69
N VAL A 58 18.71 -6.21 25.12
CA VAL A 58 17.83 -6.97 24.23
C VAL A 58 17.09 -6.03 23.26
N SER A 59 16.65 -4.87 23.74
CA SER A 59 16.00 -3.86 22.87
C SER A 59 16.99 -3.33 21.82
N GLU A 60 18.22 -3.01 22.20
CA GLU A 60 19.27 -2.55 21.29
C GLU A 60 19.66 -3.63 20.27
N LEU A 61 19.77 -4.89 20.69
CA LEU A 61 20.04 -6.03 19.81
C LEU A 61 18.92 -6.20 18.78
N PHE A 62 17.68 -6.05 19.21
CA PHE A 62 16.53 -6.18 18.32
C PHE A 62 16.45 -4.99 17.33
N MET A 63 16.68 -3.76 17.79
CA MET A 63 16.78 -2.59 16.92
C MET A 63 17.91 -2.75 15.89
N ALA A 64 19.08 -3.22 16.32
CA ALA A 64 20.21 -3.52 15.44
C ALA A 64 19.88 -4.59 14.39
N PHE A 65 19.18 -5.63 14.78
CA PHE A 65 18.74 -6.69 13.86
C PHE A 65 17.79 -6.16 12.78
N ILE A 66 16.75 -5.40 13.15
CA ILE A 66 15.83 -4.81 12.16
C ILE A 66 16.55 -3.77 11.29
N TRP A 67 17.45 -2.96 11.88
CA TRP A 67 18.29 -2.07 11.09
C TRP A 67 19.12 -2.83 10.07
N PHE A 68 19.76 -3.93 10.46
CA PHE A 68 20.56 -4.77 9.57
C PHE A 68 19.74 -5.34 8.41
N LEU A 69 18.55 -5.89 8.69
CA LEU A 69 17.63 -6.35 7.65
C LEU A 69 17.23 -5.22 6.68
N GLY A 70 17.04 -4.01 7.20
CA GLY A 70 16.69 -2.83 6.42
C GLY A 70 17.76 -2.37 5.43
N GLN A 71 19.02 -2.83 5.57
CA GLN A 71 20.09 -2.47 4.64
C GLN A 71 19.90 -3.07 3.25
N GLY A 72 19.13 -4.15 3.11
CA GLY A 72 18.73 -4.67 1.81
C GLY A 72 18.09 -3.61 0.92
N PHE A 73 17.23 -2.74 1.46
CA PHE A 73 16.59 -1.63 0.74
C PHE A 73 17.58 -0.54 0.25
N ARG A 74 18.75 -0.46 0.85
CA ARG A 74 19.75 0.59 0.59
C ARG A 74 20.91 0.12 -0.29
N TRP A 75 20.97 -1.18 -0.58
CA TRP A 75 22.12 -1.80 -1.22
C TRP A 75 22.32 -1.38 -2.68
N LEU A 76 21.22 -1.35 -3.45
CA LEU A 76 21.29 -1.06 -4.89
C LEU A 76 20.07 -0.23 -5.33
N PRO A 77 19.96 1.05 -4.94
CA PRO A 77 18.88 1.91 -5.39
C PRO A 77 19.01 2.18 -6.87
N ILE A 78 17.91 1.99 -7.60
CA ILE A 78 17.83 2.25 -9.03
C ILE A 78 16.68 3.19 -9.37
N SER A 79 16.77 3.82 -10.53
CA SER A 79 15.68 4.55 -11.17
C SER A 79 15.45 4.00 -12.57
N ARG A 80 14.20 4.11 -13.03
CA ARG A 80 13.81 3.66 -14.37
C ARG A 80 13.17 4.79 -15.16
N SER A 81 13.41 4.76 -16.47
CA SER A 81 12.73 5.60 -17.45
C SER A 81 12.12 4.72 -18.53
N VAL A 82 10.97 5.11 -19.02
CA VAL A 82 10.21 4.40 -20.06
C VAL A 82 10.03 5.27 -21.28
N PHE A 83 9.90 4.65 -22.45
CA PHE A 83 9.75 5.29 -23.76
C PHE A 83 8.48 4.76 -24.46
N PRO A 84 7.27 5.17 -23.99
CA PRO A 84 5.99 4.68 -24.54
C PRO A 84 5.83 4.99 -26.02
N GLU A 85 6.46 6.07 -26.51
CA GLU A 85 6.47 6.47 -27.93
C GLU A 85 7.15 5.46 -28.85
N LYS A 86 7.98 4.57 -28.29
CA LYS A 86 8.65 3.47 -29.01
C LYS A 86 7.89 2.15 -28.90
N SER A 87 6.73 2.15 -28.24
CA SER A 87 5.88 0.96 -28.11
C SER A 87 5.40 0.46 -29.47
N PRO A 88 5.09 -0.84 -29.61
CA PRO A 88 4.45 -1.36 -30.80
C PRO A 88 3.17 -0.61 -31.15
N SER A 89 2.76 -0.68 -32.43
CA SER A 89 1.46 -0.15 -32.87
C SER A 89 0.30 -0.72 -32.07
N ASP A 90 -0.78 0.02 -31.98
CA ASP A 90 -1.99 -0.35 -31.19
C ASP A 90 -2.50 -1.76 -31.52
N VAL A 91 -2.41 -2.18 -32.76
CA VAL A 91 -2.79 -3.54 -33.21
C VAL A 91 -2.02 -4.64 -32.49
N ARG A 92 -0.75 -4.40 -32.12
CA ARG A 92 0.11 -5.40 -31.45
C ARG A 92 0.12 -5.29 -29.93
N LEU A 93 -0.55 -4.30 -29.34
CA LEU A 93 -0.66 -4.21 -27.88
C LEU A 93 -1.53 -5.36 -27.36
N PRO A 94 -1.19 -5.98 -26.23
CA PRO A 94 -1.99 -7.02 -25.59
C PRO A 94 -3.23 -6.44 -24.89
N GLY A 95 -4.22 -7.28 -24.59
CA GLY A 95 -5.38 -6.90 -23.80
C GLY A 95 -5.04 -6.64 -22.32
N ILE A 96 -5.82 -5.78 -21.68
CA ILE A 96 -5.73 -5.45 -20.25
C ILE A 96 -7.11 -5.49 -19.62
N ASP A 97 -7.26 -6.23 -18.52
CA ASP A 97 -8.43 -6.21 -17.65
C ASP A 97 -8.15 -5.35 -16.42
N VAL A 98 -8.96 -4.33 -16.19
CA VAL A 98 -8.86 -3.47 -15.01
C VAL A 98 -9.82 -3.95 -13.95
N PHE A 99 -9.32 -4.27 -12.76
CA PHE A 99 -10.09 -4.72 -11.62
C PHE A 99 -10.17 -3.60 -10.57
N VAL A 100 -11.39 -3.09 -10.34
CA VAL A 100 -11.70 -2.13 -9.28
C VAL A 100 -12.53 -2.84 -8.22
N CYS A 101 -12.15 -2.77 -6.95
CA CYS A 101 -12.83 -3.47 -5.85
C CYS A 101 -13.40 -2.47 -4.85
N THR A 102 -14.71 -2.58 -4.58
CA THR A 102 -15.41 -1.89 -3.48
C THR A 102 -16.15 -2.89 -2.60
N ALA A 103 -16.38 -2.55 -1.33
CA ALA A 103 -16.97 -3.46 -0.37
C ALA A 103 -18.10 -2.85 0.48
N ASP A 104 -18.13 -1.54 0.67
CA ASP A 104 -19.08 -0.88 1.57
C ASP A 104 -19.35 0.56 1.11
N SER A 105 -20.50 0.79 0.48
CA SER A 105 -20.91 2.10 -0.04
C SER A 105 -21.05 3.20 1.02
N LYS A 106 -21.16 2.84 2.32
CA LYS A 106 -21.21 3.80 3.43
C LYS A 106 -19.81 4.31 3.83
N LYS A 107 -18.77 3.49 3.63
CA LYS A 107 -17.37 3.83 3.94
C LYS A 107 -16.56 4.26 2.72
N GLU A 108 -17.01 3.84 1.56
CA GLU A 108 -16.39 4.11 0.26
C GLU A 108 -17.43 4.88 -0.58
N PRO A 109 -17.33 6.24 -0.63
CA PRO A 109 -18.33 7.07 -1.30
C PRO A 109 -18.50 6.67 -2.77
N THR A 110 -19.73 6.37 -3.18
CA THR A 110 -20.02 5.76 -4.47
C THR A 110 -19.59 6.65 -5.65
N VAL A 111 -19.68 7.97 -5.54
CA VAL A 111 -19.21 8.91 -6.56
C VAL A 111 -17.69 8.80 -6.77
N GLU A 112 -16.92 8.65 -5.69
CA GLU A 112 -15.45 8.48 -5.77
C GLU A 112 -15.08 7.14 -6.43
N VAL A 113 -15.83 6.07 -6.12
CA VAL A 113 -15.68 4.77 -6.78
C VAL A 113 -15.92 4.91 -8.28
N MET A 114 -16.97 5.62 -8.69
CA MET A 114 -17.27 5.85 -10.10
C MET A 114 -16.23 6.73 -10.79
N ASN A 115 -15.66 7.73 -10.11
CA ASN A 115 -14.54 8.51 -10.65
C ASN A 115 -13.32 7.62 -10.96
N THR A 116 -13.04 6.61 -10.13
CA THR A 116 -12.00 5.61 -10.41
C THR A 116 -12.35 4.79 -11.65
N VAL A 117 -13.58 4.28 -11.76
CA VAL A 117 -14.07 3.51 -12.93
C VAL A 117 -14.00 4.33 -14.21
N ILE A 118 -14.50 5.57 -14.20
CA ILE A 118 -14.50 6.49 -15.37
C ILE A 118 -13.05 6.79 -15.80
N SER A 119 -12.14 7.03 -14.85
CA SER A 119 -10.73 7.28 -15.16
C SER A 119 -10.03 6.07 -15.78
N ALA A 120 -10.42 4.86 -15.36
CA ALA A 120 -9.90 3.61 -15.91
C ALA A 120 -10.42 3.36 -17.34
N LEU A 121 -11.71 3.61 -17.61
CA LEU A 121 -12.28 3.57 -18.96
C LEU A 121 -11.62 4.58 -19.91
N ALA A 122 -11.13 5.69 -19.35
CA ALA A 122 -10.51 6.78 -20.11
C ALA A 122 -8.99 6.62 -20.30
N LEU A 123 -8.38 5.47 -19.98
CA LEU A 123 -6.96 5.21 -20.24
C LEU A 123 -6.62 5.38 -21.72
N ASP A 124 -5.40 5.84 -22.03
CA ASP A 124 -4.87 5.94 -23.39
C ASP A 124 -4.41 4.57 -23.89
N TYR A 125 -5.38 3.73 -24.17
CA TYR A 125 -5.21 2.36 -24.65
C TYR A 125 -6.30 2.01 -25.68
N PRO A 126 -6.07 1.07 -26.62
CA PRO A 126 -7.09 0.67 -27.59
C PRO A 126 -8.35 0.15 -26.87
N PRO A 127 -9.53 0.72 -27.13
CA PRO A 127 -10.77 0.36 -26.42
C PRO A 127 -11.13 -1.11 -26.52
N GLU A 128 -10.88 -1.73 -27.68
CA GLU A 128 -11.11 -3.13 -27.94
C GLU A 128 -10.18 -4.08 -27.16
N LYS A 129 -9.14 -3.53 -26.53
CA LYS A 129 -8.14 -4.25 -25.74
C LYS A 129 -8.19 -3.89 -24.26
N LEU A 130 -9.16 -3.09 -23.85
CA LEU A 130 -9.32 -2.66 -22.46
C LEU A 130 -10.71 -3.06 -21.96
N SER A 131 -10.75 -3.76 -20.82
CA SER A 131 -12.00 -4.14 -20.16
C SER A 131 -11.95 -3.72 -18.70
N VAL A 132 -12.99 -3.06 -18.19
CA VAL A 132 -13.06 -2.60 -16.81
C VAL A 132 -14.10 -3.39 -16.04
N TYR A 133 -13.69 -3.98 -14.92
CA TYR A 133 -14.50 -4.78 -14.04
C TYR A 133 -14.64 -4.11 -12.69
N LEU A 134 -15.86 -3.81 -12.25
CA LEU A 134 -16.13 -3.36 -10.89
C LEU A 134 -16.64 -4.54 -10.06
N SER A 135 -15.88 -4.92 -9.02
CA SER A 135 -16.35 -5.87 -8.01
C SER A 135 -16.99 -5.12 -6.84
N ASP A 136 -18.27 -5.40 -6.62
CA ASP A 136 -19.05 -4.89 -5.50
C ASP A 136 -19.32 -6.00 -4.47
N ASP A 137 -18.45 -6.09 -3.46
CA ASP A 137 -18.59 -7.05 -2.35
C ASP A 137 -19.74 -6.68 -1.39
N GLY A 138 -20.20 -5.41 -1.40
CA GLY A 138 -21.38 -4.92 -0.71
C GLY A 138 -22.67 -5.41 -1.37
N GLY A 139 -22.69 -5.57 -2.70
CA GLY A 139 -23.88 -5.84 -3.50
C GLY A 139 -24.94 -4.75 -3.32
N SER A 140 -24.48 -3.52 -3.31
CA SER A 140 -25.29 -2.36 -3.03
C SER A 140 -26.07 -1.93 -4.28
N PHE A 141 -27.38 -1.69 -4.14
CA PHE A 141 -28.20 -1.17 -5.23
C PHE A 141 -27.65 0.18 -5.75
N ILE A 142 -27.16 1.04 -4.83
CA ILE A 142 -26.59 2.32 -5.24
C ILE A 142 -25.34 2.15 -6.10
N THR A 143 -24.49 1.16 -5.83
CA THR A 143 -23.30 0.91 -6.65
C THR A 143 -23.67 0.44 -8.05
N LEU A 144 -24.67 -0.46 -8.17
CA LEU A 144 -25.17 -0.90 -9.48
C LEU A 144 -25.87 0.24 -10.25
N TYR A 145 -26.63 1.09 -9.57
CA TYR A 145 -27.22 2.27 -10.18
C TYR A 145 -26.14 3.25 -10.66
N ALA A 146 -25.19 3.55 -9.81
CA ALA A 146 -24.13 4.53 -10.09
C ALA A 146 -23.22 4.13 -11.25
N ILE A 147 -22.91 2.83 -11.41
CA ILE A 147 -22.08 2.38 -12.54
C ILE A 147 -22.83 2.52 -13.87
N LYS A 148 -24.16 2.36 -13.88
CA LYS A 148 -24.99 2.61 -15.07
C LYS A 148 -24.99 4.10 -15.43
N GLU A 149 -25.17 4.99 -14.44
CA GLU A 149 -25.06 6.45 -14.64
C GLU A 149 -23.64 6.86 -15.08
N ALA A 150 -22.61 6.25 -14.50
CA ALA A 150 -21.22 6.49 -14.87
C ALA A 150 -20.91 6.08 -16.31
N HIS A 151 -21.50 4.98 -16.79
CA HIS A 151 -21.40 4.55 -18.18
C HIS A 151 -22.01 5.59 -19.13
N GLU A 152 -23.22 6.09 -18.82
CA GLU A 152 -23.87 7.13 -19.64
C GLU A 152 -23.03 8.43 -19.67
N PHE A 153 -22.47 8.84 -18.55
CA PHE A 153 -21.58 10.00 -18.51
C PHE A 153 -20.28 9.75 -19.31
N ALA A 154 -19.70 8.55 -19.23
CA ALA A 154 -18.49 8.18 -19.94
C ALA A 154 -18.60 8.32 -21.46
N LYS A 155 -19.80 8.12 -22.04
CA LYS A 155 -20.08 8.33 -23.48
C LYS A 155 -19.79 9.76 -23.95
N SER A 156 -19.90 10.72 -23.07
CA SER A 156 -19.56 12.13 -23.36
C SER A 156 -18.14 12.48 -22.92
N TRP A 157 -17.72 11.97 -21.76
CA TRP A 157 -16.44 12.30 -21.14
C TRP A 157 -15.22 11.76 -21.90
N ILE A 158 -15.27 10.50 -22.33
CA ILE A 158 -14.11 9.85 -22.99
C ILE A 158 -13.80 10.51 -24.35
N PRO A 159 -14.78 10.73 -25.24
CA PRO A 159 -14.54 11.47 -26.50
C PRO A 159 -14.00 12.88 -26.26
N PHE A 160 -14.55 13.63 -25.29
CA PHE A 160 -14.06 14.95 -24.92
C PHE A 160 -12.60 14.91 -24.50
N CYS A 161 -12.23 13.98 -23.62
CA CYS A 161 -10.86 13.81 -23.18
C CYS A 161 -9.89 13.49 -24.32
N ARG A 162 -10.30 12.63 -25.27
CA ARG A 162 -9.49 12.26 -26.44
C ARG A 162 -9.35 13.43 -27.41
N LYS A 163 -10.44 14.13 -27.70
CA LYS A 163 -10.48 15.29 -28.61
C LYS A 163 -9.52 16.39 -28.20
N TYR A 164 -9.48 16.69 -26.89
CA TYR A 164 -8.70 17.81 -26.35
C TYR A 164 -7.41 17.39 -25.65
N GLY A 165 -7.04 16.12 -25.70
CA GLY A 165 -5.79 15.61 -25.10
C GLY A 165 -5.72 15.78 -23.58
N ILE A 166 -6.87 15.75 -22.91
CA ILE A 166 -6.95 15.93 -21.46
C ILE A 166 -6.13 14.84 -20.74
N LYS A 167 -5.18 15.26 -19.92
CA LYS A 167 -4.31 14.34 -19.18
C LYS A 167 -4.93 13.81 -17.90
N THR A 168 -5.68 14.64 -17.16
CA THR A 168 -6.38 14.24 -15.94
C THR A 168 -7.73 13.67 -16.31
N ARG A 169 -7.86 12.34 -16.32
CA ARG A 169 -9.06 11.64 -16.80
C ARG A 169 -10.08 11.32 -15.71
N CYS A 170 -9.80 11.66 -14.44
CA CYS A 170 -10.76 11.63 -13.35
C CYS A 170 -11.59 12.93 -13.38
N PRO A 171 -12.94 12.88 -13.56
CA PRO A 171 -13.74 14.08 -13.70
C PRO A 171 -13.67 15.01 -12.48
N GLU A 172 -13.81 14.48 -11.26
CA GLU A 172 -13.71 15.29 -10.04
C GLU A 172 -12.36 15.99 -9.92
N ALA A 173 -11.26 15.30 -10.17
CA ALA A 173 -9.92 15.88 -10.13
C ALA A 173 -9.72 16.93 -11.24
N TYR A 174 -10.26 16.69 -12.43
CA TYR A 174 -10.21 17.65 -13.54
C TYR A 174 -10.91 18.96 -13.23
N PHE A 175 -12.17 18.89 -12.79
CA PHE A 175 -12.95 20.09 -12.50
C PHE A 175 -12.52 20.84 -11.22
N SER A 176 -11.86 20.13 -10.28
CA SER A 176 -11.33 20.73 -9.05
C SER A 176 -9.96 21.41 -9.22
N LEU A 177 -9.14 20.99 -10.19
CA LEU A 177 -7.75 21.45 -10.36
C LEU A 177 -7.63 22.67 -11.28
N LEU A 178 -8.62 22.96 -12.13
CA LEU A 178 -8.53 24.06 -13.10
C LEU A 178 -8.72 25.42 -12.42
N ALA A 179 -7.62 26.15 -12.27
CA ALA A 179 -7.66 27.57 -11.94
C ALA A 179 -8.34 28.34 -13.10
N GLU A 180 -9.13 29.37 -12.76
CA GLU A 180 -9.84 30.20 -13.75
C GLU A 180 -8.89 30.83 -14.79
N ASP A 181 -7.66 31.12 -14.39
CA ASP A 181 -6.64 31.75 -15.25
C ASP A 181 -6.16 30.85 -16.42
N GLU A 182 -6.12 29.54 -16.25
CA GLU A 182 -5.74 28.61 -17.33
C GLU A 182 -6.82 28.47 -18.41
N ARG A 183 -8.09 28.69 -18.04
CA ARG A 183 -9.25 28.63 -18.95
C ARG A 183 -9.27 29.79 -19.96
N LEU A 184 -8.63 30.91 -19.66
CA LEU A 184 -8.60 32.09 -20.53
C LEU A 184 -7.85 31.82 -21.86
N LEU A 185 -6.96 30.83 -21.90
CA LEU A 185 -6.13 30.49 -23.06
C LEU A 185 -6.81 29.54 -24.06
N TRP A 186 -7.99 28.99 -23.73
CA TRP A 186 -8.66 27.99 -24.56
C TRP A 186 -9.67 28.61 -25.53
N SER A 187 -9.94 27.91 -26.64
CA SER A 187 -10.92 28.37 -27.63
C SER A 187 -12.34 28.42 -27.05
N ASP A 188 -13.17 29.31 -27.59
CA ASP A 188 -14.57 29.42 -27.12
C ASP A 188 -15.36 28.13 -27.31
N LEU A 189 -15.08 27.36 -28.37
CA LEU A 189 -15.65 26.04 -28.60
C LEU A 189 -15.33 25.07 -27.47
N PHE A 190 -14.08 25.04 -27.02
CA PHE A 190 -13.65 24.22 -25.88
C PHE A 190 -14.44 24.58 -24.61
N LYS A 191 -14.56 25.88 -24.30
CA LYS A 191 -15.26 26.36 -23.11
C LYS A 191 -16.73 25.93 -23.09
N VAL A 192 -17.42 26.02 -24.22
CA VAL A 192 -18.81 25.58 -24.36
C VAL A 192 -18.95 24.07 -24.17
N GLU A 193 -18.08 23.27 -24.78
CA GLU A 193 -18.10 21.83 -24.60
C GLU A 193 -17.73 21.44 -23.15
N GLU A 194 -16.74 22.06 -22.54
CA GLU A 194 -16.33 21.83 -21.16
C GLU A 194 -17.50 22.10 -20.18
N GLU A 195 -18.19 23.23 -20.33
CA GLU A 195 -19.33 23.60 -19.48
C GLU A 195 -20.48 22.61 -19.63
N ASN A 196 -20.75 22.13 -20.87
CA ASN A 196 -21.73 21.08 -21.09
C ASN A 196 -21.35 19.78 -20.39
N ILE A 197 -20.08 19.35 -20.49
CA ILE A 197 -19.58 18.15 -19.82
C ILE A 197 -19.63 18.31 -18.30
N LYS A 198 -19.26 19.49 -17.77
CA LYS A 198 -19.36 19.82 -16.36
C LYS A 198 -20.80 19.70 -15.85
N SER A 199 -21.76 20.28 -16.60
CA SER A 199 -23.17 20.18 -16.26
C SER A 199 -23.66 18.74 -16.22
N LYS A 200 -23.24 17.89 -17.18
CA LYS A 200 -23.54 16.45 -17.18
C LYS A 200 -22.93 15.75 -15.97
N TYR A 201 -21.70 16.12 -15.57
CA TYR A 201 -21.04 15.55 -14.39
C TYR A 201 -21.79 15.91 -13.09
N GLU A 202 -22.22 17.15 -12.95
CA GLU A 202 -23.00 17.58 -11.77
C GLU A 202 -24.37 16.87 -11.71
N ILE A 203 -25.01 16.62 -12.86
CA ILE A 203 -26.25 15.83 -12.94
C ILE A 203 -25.97 14.39 -12.48
N PHE A 204 -24.91 13.78 -12.99
CA PHE A 204 -24.49 12.43 -12.59
C PHE A 204 -24.27 12.34 -11.05
N LYS A 205 -23.51 13.28 -10.46
CA LYS A 205 -23.28 13.33 -9.00
C LYS A 205 -24.59 13.40 -8.24
N LYS A 206 -25.44 14.35 -8.62
CA LYS A 206 -26.74 14.56 -7.98
C LYS A 206 -27.67 13.36 -8.06
N ASN A 207 -27.68 12.66 -9.20
CA ASN A 207 -28.47 11.43 -9.37
C ASN A 207 -27.99 10.35 -8.40
N VAL A 208 -26.69 10.11 -8.30
CA VAL A 208 -26.11 9.12 -7.40
C VAL A 208 -26.35 9.48 -5.93
N GLU A 209 -26.15 10.72 -5.55
CA GLU A 209 -26.36 11.20 -4.17
C GLU A 209 -27.85 11.09 -3.76
N ASN A 210 -28.79 11.45 -4.64
CA ASN A 210 -30.22 11.35 -4.37
C ASN A 210 -30.69 9.91 -4.14
N VAL A 211 -30.13 8.94 -4.87
CA VAL A 211 -30.42 7.51 -4.67
C VAL A 211 -29.77 7.03 -3.38
N GLY A 212 -28.55 7.47 -3.07
CA GLY A 212 -27.86 7.17 -1.83
C GLY A 212 -28.63 7.58 -0.57
N ALA A 213 -29.18 8.79 -0.57
CA ALA A 213 -29.97 9.29 0.56
C ALA A 213 -31.25 8.48 0.82
N LYS A 214 -31.81 7.82 -0.21
CA LYS A 214 -32.99 6.94 -0.06
C LYS A 214 -32.64 5.53 0.41
N ASP A 215 -31.41 5.10 0.22
CA ASP A 215 -30.96 3.71 0.50
C ASP A 215 -30.27 3.58 1.88
N GLU A 216 -30.23 4.65 2.69
CA GLU A 216 -29.57 4.65 4.01
C GLU A 216 -30.06 3.53 4.96
N ASN A 217 -31.28 3.04 4.79
CA ASN A 217 -31.90 1.99 5.61
C ASN A 217 -31.63 0.55 5.14
N ASN A 218 -31.02 0.34 3.97
CA ASN A 218 -30.74 -0.99 3.46
C ASN A 218 -29.43 -1.54 4.07
N CYS A 219 -29.56 -2.51 4.96
CA CYS A 219 -28.43 -3.31 5.43
C CYS A 219 -27.96 -4.26 4.31
N PRO A 220 -26.64 -4.40 4.08
CA PRO A 220 -26.13 -5.38 3.12
C PRO A 220 -26.65 -6.78 3.48
N ARG A 221 -27.35 -7.43 2.53
CA ARG A 221 -27.86 -8.78 2.77
C ARG A 221 -26.68 -9.74 2.97
N MET A 222 -26.69 -10.45 4.09
CA MET A 222 -25.68 -11.45 4.46
C MET A 222 -25.74 -12.70 3.57
N ASP A 223 -26.86 -12.92 2.90
CA ASP A 223 -27.08 -14.00 1.95
C ASP A 223 -27.61 -13.38 0.64
N ARG A 224 -26.88 -13.54 -0.46
CA ARG A 224 -27.28 -13.03 -1.76
C ARG A 224 -26.65 -13.86 -2.88
N PRO A 225 -27.39 -14.03 -4.01
CA PRO A 225 -26.89 -14.71 -5.20
C PRO A 225 -25.81 -13.86 -5.90
N PRO A 226 -25.00 -14.49 -6.78
CA PRO A 226 -24.07 -13.77 -7.63
C PRO A 226 -24.82 -12.96 -8.69
N CYS A 227 -24.30 -11.76 -8.99
CA CYS A 227 -24.81 -10.91 -10.06
C CYS A 227 -23.65 -10.51 -10.97
N VAL A 228 -23.80 -10.74 -12.27
CA VAL A 228 -22.82 -10.31 -13.30
C VAL A 228 -23.63 -9.65 -14.41
N GLU A 229 -23.30 -8.39 -14.73
CA GLU A 229 -23.91 -7.61 -15.80
C GLU A 229 -22.82 -7.02 -16.70
N ILE A 230 -22.90 -7.24 -18.00
CA ILE A 230 -22.10 -6.52 -19.00
C ILE A 230 -22.90 -5.26 -19.36
N LEU A 231 -22.38 -4.10 -18.93
CA LEU A 231 -23.06 -2.82 -19.12
C LEU A 231 -22.70 -2.18 -20.47
N HIS A 232 -21.55 -2.50 -21.01
CA HIS A 232 -21.09 -2.10 -22.32
C HIS A 232 -20.19 -3.18 -22.91
N ASP A 233 -20.51 -3.62 -24.12
CA ASP A 233 -19.64 -4.49 -24.91
C ASP A 233 -19.06 -3.70 -26.09
N ASN A 234 -17.74 -3.47 -26.02
CA ASN A 234 -17.01 -2.71 -27.03
C ASN A 234 -16.96 -3.38 -28.43
N ARG A 235 -17.45 -4.61 -28.53
CA ARG A 235 -17.57 -5.36 -29.81
C ARG A 235 -18.80 -4.96 -30.59
N GLU A 236 -19.79 -4.36 -29.91
CA GLU A 236 -21.11 -4.01 -30.51
C GLU A 236 -21.19 -2.51 -30.88
N ASP A 237 -20.33 -1.65 -30.31
CA ASP A 237 -20.38 -0.18 -30.48
C ASP A 237 -19.15 0.32 -31.25
N GLU A 238 -19.28 0.46 -32.55
CA GLU A 238 -18.23 1.01 -33.43
C GLU A 238 -18.12 2.56 -33.36
N GLU A 239 -19.20 3.26 -32.97
CA GLU A 239 -19.21 4.74 -32.99
C GLU A 239 -18.50 5.37 -31.79
N ASN A 240 -18.75 4.90 -30.56
CA ASN A 240 -18.26 5.58 -29.36
C ASN A 240 -16.89 5.11 -28.88
N LYS A 241 -16.42 3.94 -29.31
CA LYS A 241 -15.09 3.37 -28.96
C LYS A 241 -14.81 3.43 -27.45
N ILE A 242 -15.77 3.02 -26.62
CA ILE A 242 -15.64 2.93 -25.17
C ILE A 242 -15.17 1.51 -24.83
N PRO A 243 -14.28 1.33 -23.84
CA PRO A 243 -13.88 0.00 -23.37
C PRO A 243 -15.06 -0.78 -22.77
N MET A 244 -14.97 -2.11 -22.77
CA MET A 244 -15.94 -2.99 -22.11
C MET A 244 -16.06 -2.64 -20.62
N LEU A 245 -17.31 -2.61 -20.10
CA LEU A 245 -17.62 -2.36 -18.69
C LEU A 245 -18.48 -3.47 -18.12
N VAL A 246 -17.99 -4.10 -17.04
CA VAL A 246 -18.67 -5.25 -16.40
C VAL A 246 -18.82 -4.97 -14.89
N TYR A 247 -20.03 -5.16 -14.39
CA TYR A 247 -20.33 -5.17 -12.96
C TYR A 247 -20.36 -6.61 -12.45
N VAL A 248 -19.70 -6.87 -11.31
CA VAL A 248 -19.63 -8.18 -10.66
C VAL A 248 -19.92 -8.05 -9.19
N SER A 249 -21.02 -8.63 -8.71
CA SER A 249 -21.26 -8.85 -7.29
C SER A 249 -21.26 -10.35 -7.04
N ARG A 250 -20.22 -10.83 -6.38
CA ARG A 250 -20.08 -12.27 -6.12
C ARG A 250 -21.07 -12.74 -5.07
N GLU A 251 -21.39 -14.04 -5.10
CA GLU A 251 -22.25 -14.66 -4.11
C GLU A 251 -21.67 -14.48 -2.69
N ARG A 252 -22.58 -14.28 -1.72
CA ARG A 252 -22.23 -14.24 -0.33
C ARG A 252 -23.17 -15.15 0.47
N ARG A 253 -22.59 -16.11 1.21
CA ARG A 253 -23.30 -16.98 2.14
C ARG A 253 -22.53 -17.06 3.45
N PRO A 254 -23.19 -17.00 4.63
CA PRO A 254 -22.54 -17.08 5.94
C PRO A 254 -21.75 -18.38 6.18
N SER A 255 -22.14 -19.48 5.51
CA SER A 255 -21.48 -20.78 5.62
C SER A 255 -20.14 -20.87 4.88
N TYR A 256 -19.82 -19.91 3.99
CA TYR A 256 -18.57 -19.89 3.24
C TYR A 256 -17.66 -18.75 3.68
N PRO A 257 -16.33 -18.95 3.73
CA PRO A 257 -15.40 -17.91 4.10
C PRO A 257 -15.34 -16.81 3.01
N HIS A 258 -15.57 -15.57 3.40
CA HIS A 258 -15.66 -14.43 2.48
C HIS A 258 -14.35 -14.08 1.76
N ARG A 259 -13.19 -14.28 2.40
CA ARG A 259 -11.85 -13.99 1.86
C ARG A 259 -11.61 -12.54 1.42
N PHE A 260 -12.50 -11.62 1.74
CA PHE A 260 -12.40 -10.17 1.51
C PHE A 260 -11.90 -9.82 0.09
N LYS A 261 -10.95 -8.88 -0.03
CA LYS A 261 -10.42 -8.43 -1.31
C LYS A 261 -9.77 -9.56 -2.13
N ALA A 262 -9.05 -10.50 -1.50
CA ALA A 262 -8.49 -11.66 -2.20
C ALA A 262 -9.57 -12.51 -2.88
N GLY A 263 -10.71 -12.73 -2.18
CA GLY A 263 -11.87 -13.44 -2.76
C GLY A 263 -12.50 -12.68 -3.91
N ALA A 264 -12.64 -11.36 -3.80
CA ALA A 264 -13.13 -10.50 -4.88
C ALA A 264 -12.23 -10.58 -6.12
N LEU A 265 -10.91 -10.42 -5.93
CA LEU A 265 -9.93 -10.49 -7.02
C LEU A 265 -9.90 -11.87 -7.70
N ASN A 266 -10.03 -12.96 -6.93
CA ASN A 266 -10.09 -14.31 -7.49
C ASN A 266 -11.40 -14.56 -8.24
N ALA A 267 -12.53 -14.02 -7.77
CA ALA A 267 -13.79 -14.06 -8.52
C ALA A 267 -13.68 -13.29 -9.84
N LEU A 268 -13.12 -12.06 -9.81
CA LEU A 268 -12.85 -11.29 -11.03
C LEU A 268 -11.90 -12.03 -11.98
N LEU A 269 -10.88 -12.68 -11.46
CA LEU A 269 -9.91 -13.43 -12.27
C LEU A 269 -10.59 -14.60 -13.04
N ARG A 270 -11.57 -15.27 -12.42
CA ARG A 270 -12.35 -16.33 -13.04
C ARG A 270 -13.35 -15.77 -14.05
N VAL A 271 -14.14 -14.76 -13.63
CA VAL A 271 -15.17 -14.15 -14.47
C VAL A 271 -14.55 -13.52 -15.72
N SER A 272 -13.50 -12.70 -15.55
CA SER A 272 -12.80 -12.10 -16.69
C SER A 272 -12.11 -13.14 -17.56
N GLY A 273 -11.71 -14.29 -17.00
CA GLY A 273 -11.11 -15.39 -17.74
C GLY A 273 -12.00 -16.02 -18.81
N ILE A 274 -13.33 -15.87 -18.72
CA ILE A 274 -14.26 -16.33 -19.74
C ILE A 274 -14.88 -15.23 -20.59
N ILE A 275 -14.78 -13.96 -20.16
CA ILE A 275 -15.36 -12.81 -20.86
C ILE A 275 -14.33 -12.17 -21.80
N SER A 276 -13.20 -11.70 -21.27
CA SER A 276 -12.14 -10.98 -22.01
C SER A 276 -10.83 -11.74 -22.06
N ASN A 277 -10.50 -12.48 -21.01
CA ASN A 277 -9.25 -13.24 -20.81
C ASN A 277 -7.98 -12.48 -21.18
N ALA A 278 -7.92 -11.18 -20.87
CA ALA A 278 -6.75 -10.37 -21.17
C ALA A 278 -5.51 -10.89 -20.46
N PRO A 279 -4.32 -10.92 -21.10
CA PRO A 279 -3.10 -11.44 -20.53
C PRO A 279 -2.54 -10.60 -19.38
N TYR A 280 -2.96 -9.35 -19.25
CA TYR A 280 -2.52 -8.44 -18.19
C TYR A 280 -3.70 -7.89 -17.41
N LEU A 281 -3.45 -7.66 -16.13
CA LEU A 281 -4.41 -7.13 -15.17
C LEU A 281 -3.89 -5.82 -14.60
N LEU A 282 -4.73 -4.78 -14.52
CA LEU A 282 -4.51 -3.61 -13.68
C LEU A 282 -5.40 -3.74 -12.45
N VAL A 283 -4.84 -3.66 -11.24
CA VAL A 283 -5.62 -3.72 -10.00
C VAL A 283 -5.62 -2.36 -9.32
N LEU A 284 -6.81 -1.85 -9.03
CA LEU A 284 -7.06 -0.57 -8.38
C LEU A 284 -7.95 -0.74 -7.14
N ASP A 285 -7.64 -0.01 -6.08
CA ASP A 285 -8.60 0.27 -5.02
C ASP A 285 -9.65 1.25 -5.53
N CYS A 286 -10.85 1.22 -4.99
CA CYS A 286 -11.96 2.04 -5.44
C CYS A 286 -11.74 3.57 -5.28
N ASP A 287 -10.76 3.98 -4.49
CA ASP A 287 -10.36 5.36 -4.24
C ASP A 287 -9.02 5.74 -4.92
N MET A 288 -8.56 4.93 -5.88
CA MET A 288 -7.28 5.14 -6.56
C MET A 288 -7.51 5.34 -8.07
N TYR A 289 -7.74 6.59 -8.49
CA TYR A 289 -8.03 6.90 -9.89
C TYR A 289 -6.78 6.96 -10.77
N CYS A 290 -6.95 6.74 -12.08
CA CYS A 290 -5.93 6.89 -13.10
C CYS A 290 -5.70 8.38 -13.39
N ASN A 291 -4.54 8.91 -12.96
CA ASN A 291 -4.18 10.32 -13.14
C ASN A 291 -3.35 10.57 -14.41
N ASP A 292 -2.48 9.61 -14.77
CA ASP A 292 -1.78 9.65 -16.07
C ASP A 292 -2.39 8.57 -17.00
N PRO A 293 -3.08 8.97 -18.08
CA PRO A 293 -3.73 8.01 -18.97
C PRO A 293 -2.77 7.08 -19.70
N THR A 294 -1.47 7.43 -19.77
CA THR A 294 -0.45 6.63 -20.45
C THR A 294 0.11 5.49 -19.60
N SER A 295 -0.37 5.31 -18.36
CA SER A 295 0.15 4.32 -17.42
C SER A 295 0.20 2.90 -17.98
N ALA A 296 -0.83 2.50 -18.76
CA ALA A 296 -0.88 1.19 -19.41
C ALA A 296 0.27 1.02 -20.43
N ARG A 297 0.49 2.01 -21.29
CA ARG A 297 1.59 1.99 -22.27
C ARG A 297 2.96 1.98 -21.58
N GLN A 298 3.11 2.73 -20.47
CA GLN A 298 4.32 2.74 -19.66
C GLN A 298 4.62 1.34 -19.09
N ALA A 299 3.61 0.65 -18.55
CA ALA A 299 3.77 -0.70 -18.03
C ALA A 299 4.13 -1.72 -19.12
N MET A 300 3.51 -1.58 -20.31
CA MET A 300 3.78 -2.46 -21.44
C MET A 300 5.22 -2.31 -21.96
N CYS A 301 5.90 -1.18 -21.75
CA CYS A 301 7.32 -1.06 -22.06
C CYS A 301 8.20 -2.12 -21.39
N PHE A 302 7.80 -2.59 -20.20
CA PHE A 302 8.49 -3.67 -19.48
C PHE A 302 7.98 -5.05 -19.87
N HIS A 303 6.66 -5.21 -19.97
CA HIS A 303 6.05 -6.51 -20.26
C HIS A 303 6.33 -6.99 -21.69
N LEU A 304 6.59 -6.08 -22.63
CA LEU A 304 6.90 -6.38 -24.02
C LEU A 304 8.40 -6.44 -24.31
N ASP A 305 9.28 -6.11 -23.35
CA ASP A 305 10.73 -6.29 -23.54
C ASP A 305 11.08 -7.79 -23.51
N PRO A 306 11.58 -8.38 -24.60
CA PRO A 306 11.90 -9.81 -24.66
C PRO A 306 12.89 -10.28 -23.59
N ARG A 307 13.73 -9.35 -23.07
CA ARG A 307 14.75 -9.65 -22.04
C ARG A 307 14.13 -9.86 -20.66
N MET A 308 12.96 -9.32 -20.42
CA MET A 308 12.29 -9.33 -19.11
C MET A 308 10.96 -10.09 -19.12
N SER A 309 10.24 -10.09 -20.24
CA SER A 309 8.84 -10.54 -20.33
C SER A 309 8.60 -11.95 -19.82
N ARG A 310 9.58 -12.86 -19.94
CA ARG A 310 9.46 -14.24 -19.44
C ARG A 310 9.36 -14.33 -17.92
N SER A 311 10.14 -13.55 -17.20
CA SER A 311 10.23 -13.61 -15.73
C SER A 311 9.47 -12.48 -15.03
N LEU A 312 9.01 -11.47 -15.75
CA LEU A 312 8.32 -10.32 -15.17
C LEU A 312 6.87 -10.67 -14.83
N ALA A 313 6.55 -10.68 -13.53
CA ALA A 313 5.19 -10.85 -13.05
C ALA A 313 4.42 -9.53 -13.06
N PHE A 314 4.97 -8.47 -12.49
CA PHE A 314 4.25 -7.22 -12.34
C PHE A 314 5.13 -5.96 -12.39
N VAL A 315 4.47 -4.86 -12.74
CA VAL A 315 5.00 -3.50 -12.67
C VAL A 315 4.22 -2.74 -11.60
N GLN A 316 4.89 -2.32 -10.53
CA GLN A 316 4.31 -1.57 -9.42
C GLN A 316 4.58 -0.08 -9.58
N TYR A 317 3.54 0.74 -9.40
CA TYR A 317 3.63 2.19 -9.27
C TYR A 317 3.55 2.64 -7.81
N PRO A 318 4.03 3.84 -7.45
CA PRO A 318 3.85 4.40 -6.13
C PRO A 318 2.37 4.70 -5.87
N GLN A 319 1.94 4.55 -4.62
CA GLN A 319 0.68 5.12 -4.17
C GLN A 319 0.93 6.58 -3.80
N ILE A 320 0.31 7.48 -4.52
CA ILE A 320 0.36 8.93 -4.27
C ILE A 320 -1.04 9.37 -3.87
N PHE A 321 -1.13 10.27 -2.90
CA PHE A 321 -2.41 10.72 -2.35
C PHE A 321 -2.59 12.21 -2.58
N TYR A 322 -3.76 12.59 -3.14
CA TYR A 322 -4.06 13.98 -3.48
C TYR A 322 -4.43 14.84 -2.26
N ASN A 323 -4.90 14.21 -1.19
CA ASN A 323 -5.33 14.90 0.05
C ASN A 323 -4.23 15.01 1.12
N VAL A 324 -2.96 14.73 0.76
CA VAL A 324 -1.83 14.93 1.68
C VAL A 324 -1.49 16.41 1.79
N SER A 325 -1.49 16.92 3.02
CA SER A 325 -1.08 18.30 3.31
C SER A 325 0.44 18.47 3.16
N LYS A 326 0.89 19.72 2.94
CA LYS A 326 2.33 20.07 2.84
C LYS A 326 3.14 19.61 4.08
N ASN A 327 2.50 19.54 5.24
CA ASN A 327 3.15 19.19 6.50
C ASN A 327 3.12 17.67 6.78
N ASP A 328 2.21 16.93 6.16
CA ASP A 328 1.98 15.48 6.35
C ASP A 328 2.25 14.98 7.78
N ILE A 329 1.56 15.60 8.76
CA ILE A 329 1.80 15.36 10.19
C ILE A 329 1.53 13.91 10.62
N TYR A 330 0.85 13.11 9.81
CA TYR A 330 0.58 11.68 10.08
C TYR A 330 1.47 10.72 9.29
N ASP A 331 2.46 11.22 8.50
CA ASP A 331 3.25 10.38 7.57
C ASP A 331 2.32 9.48 6.74
N SER A 332 1.27 10.09 6.20
CA SER A 332 0.20 9.42 5.45
C SER A 332 0.65 9.04 4.05
N GLN A 333 1.57 9.81 3.46
CA GLN A 333 2.18 9.51 2.16
C GLN A 333 3.09 8.29 2.21
N ALA A 334 3.56 7.88 3.41
CA ALA A 334 4.54 6.80 3.56
C ALA A 334 5.76 6.97 2.63
N ARG A 335 6.26 8.20 2.54
CA ARG A 335 7.31 8.66 1.60
C ARG A 335 8.50 7.70 1.53
N THR A 336 9.06 7.33 2.69
CA THR A 336 10.22 6.44 2.78
C THR A 336 9.99 5.10 2.07
N THR A 337 8.77 4.59 2.08
CA THR A 337 8.41 3.34 1.38
C THR A 337 8.59 3.50 -0.12
N TYR A 338 7.99 4.53 -0.71
CA TYR A 338 7.95 4.69 -2.17
C TYR A 338 9.22 5.33 -2.75
N THR A 339 9.90 6.23 -2.01
CA THR A 339 11.10 6.91 -2.52
C THR A 339 12.42 6.23 -2.16
N THR A 340 12.42 5.31 -1.19
CA THR A 340 13.64 4.63 -0.74
C THR A 340 13.53 3.11 -0.83
N LYS A 341 12.55 2.51 -0.15
CA LYS A 341 12.48 1.05 -0.01
C LYS A 341 12.19 0.35 -1.33
N TRP A 342 11.18 0.80 -2.09
CA TRP A 342 10.81 0.16 -3.36
C TRP A 342 11.84 0.37 -4.46
N GLN A 343 12.49 1.55 -4.51
CA GLN A 343 13.61 1.79 -5.43
C GLN A 343 14.80 0.88 -5.15
N GLY A 344 15.07 0.61 -3.88
CA GLY A 344 16.14 -0.31 -3.48
C GLY A 344 15.80 -1.77 -3.81
N MET A 345 14.56 -2.20 -3.56
CA MET A 345 14.13 -3.56 -3.92
C MET A 345 14.10 -3.79 -5.43
N ASP A 346 13.77 -2.77 -6.22
CA ASP A 346 13.80 -2.87 -7.68
C ASP A 346 15.21 -3.20 -8.20
N GLY A 347 16.24 -2.76 -7.48
CA GLY A 347 17.63 -3.19 -7.72
C GLY A 347 17.91 -4.67 -7.46
N LEU A 348 17.07 -5.33 -6.66
CA LEU A 348 17.25 -6.70 -6.15
C LEU A 348 16.34 -7.76 -6.80
N ARG A 349 15.67 -7.52 -7.87
CA ARG A 349 14.68 -8.30 -8.61
C ARG A 349 13.26 -7.75 -8.54
N GLY A 350 13.04 -6.64 -7.89
CA GLY A 350 11.79 -5.89 -7.92
C GLY A 350 11.15 -5.64 -6.56
N PRO A 351 10.23 -4.69 -6.54
CA PRO A 351 9.53 -4.25 -5.35
C PRO A 351 8.54 -5.30 -4.85
N LEU A 352 8.07 -5.06 -3.65
CA LEU A 352 6.91 -5.69 -3.04
C LEU A 352 5.63 -5.26 -3.78
N LEU A 353 4.64 -6.13 -3.86
CA LEU A 353 3.32 -5.80 -4.41
C LEU A 353 2.50 -5.03 -3.37
N SER A 354 2.10 -3.80 -3.67
CA SER A 354 1.60 -2.82 -2.67
C SER A 354 0.08 -2.61 -2.68
N GLY A 355 -0.72 -3.57 -3.06
CA GLY A 355 -2.18 -3.52 -2.90
C GLY A 355 -2.95 -2.88 -4.04
N THR A 356 -2.44 -1.85 -4.70
CA THR A 356 -3.11 -1.11 -5.77
C THR A 356 -2.11 -0.47 -6.73
N GLY A 357 -2.56 -0.03 -7.91
CA GLY A 357 -1.74 0.66 -8.90
C GLY A 357 -0.62 -0.22 -9.47
N PHE A 358 -0.94 -1.45 -9.84
CA PHE A 358 0.03 -2.36 -10.46
C PHE A 358 -0.55 -3.08 -11.67
N TYR A 359 0.31 -3.29 -12.67
CA TYR A 359 0.02 -4.14 -13.85
C TYR A 359 0.65 -5.51 -13.64
N LEU A 360 -0.15 -6.57 -13.70
CA LEU A 360 0.23 -7.95 -13.39
C LEU A 360 -0.02 -8.86 -14.59
N LYS A 361 0.93 -9.72 -14.91
CA LYS A 361 0.77 -10.78 -15.91
C LYS A 361 -0.16 -11.86 -15.35
N ARG A 362 -1.31 -12.13 -16.00
CA ARG A 362 -2.33 -13.09 -15.54
C ARG A 362 -1.74 -14.47 -15.22
N ASN A 363 -0.92 -15.00 -16.12
CA ASN A 363 -0.32 -16.34 -15.97
C ASN A 363 0.66 -16.44 -14.77
N ALA A 364 1.17 -15.31 -14.27
CA ALA A 364 2.01 -15.33 -13.07
C ALA A 364 1.24 -15.83 -11.84
N LEU A 365 -0.07 -15.62 -11.79
CA LEU A 365 -0.94 -16.09 -10.70
C LEU A 365 -1.19 -17.61 -10.74
N PHE A 366 -0.79 -18.30 -11.81
CA PHE A 366 -1.10 -19.72 -11.99
C PHE A 366 0.12 -20.62 -11.80
N GLY A 367 1.34 -20.12 -11.98
CA GLY A 367 2.54 -20.95 -11.91
C GLY A 367 3.84 -20.20 -11.73
N SER A 368 4.96 -20.84 -12.11
CA SER A 368 6.30 -20.26 -12.10
C SER A 368 6.77 -19.94 -13.53
N PRO A 369 7.71 -18.98 -13.73
CA PRO A 369 8.10 -18.51 -15.05
C PRO A 369 8.72 -19.60 -15.96
N ASN A 370 9.23 -20.68 -15.39
CA ASN A 370 9.88 -21.76 -16.13
C ASN A 370 8.97 -22.99 -16.33
N GLN A 371 7.70 -22.93 -15.94
CA GLN A 371 6.78 -24.06 -15.92
C GLN A 371 5.36 -23.59 -16.29
N GLU A 372 5.28 -22.89 -17.42
CA GLU A 372 4.06 -22.16 -17.80
C GLU A 372 2.81 -23.09 -17.92
N ASP A 373 2.96 -24.36 -18.31
CA ASP A 373 1.82 -25.26 -18.52
C ASP A 373 1.57 -26.28 -17.40
N LYS A 374 2.40 -26.27 -16.35
CA LYS A 374 2.29 -27.27 -15.27
C LYS A 374 0.97 -27.20 -14.51
N TYR A 375 0.36 -26.01 -14.46
CA TYR A 375 -0.96 -25.81 -13.85
C TYR A 375 -2.11 -26.48 -14.65
N LEU A 376 -1.90 -26.80 -15.93
CA LEU A 376 -2.86 -27.48 -16.78
C LEU A 376 -2.80 -29.03 -16.67
N LEU A 377 -1.86 -29.60 -15.90
CA LEU A 377 -1.79 -31.03 -15.67
C LEU A 377 -2.99 -31.56 -14.86
N HIS A 378 -3.51 -30.75 -13.93
CA HIS A 378 -4.67 -31.07 -13.11
C HIS A 378 -5.64 -29.86 -13.08
N PRO A 379 -6.28 -29.55 -14.24
CA PRO A 379 -7.03 -28.30 -14.38
C PRO A 379 -8.23 -28.22 -13.44
N GLU A 380 -8.97 -29.31 -13.24
CA GLU A 380 -10.15 -29.33 -12.35
C GLU A 380 -9.75 -29.07 -10.88
N LYS A 381 -8.67 -29.68 -10.42
CA LYS A 381 -8.13 -29.45 -9.06
C LYS A 381 -7.64 -28.02 -8.88
N ASN A 382 -7.08 -27.41 -9.90
CA ASN A 382 -6.52 -26.06 -9.85
C ASN A 382 -7.62 -25.01 -10.04
N PHE A 383 -8.46 -25.16 -11.06
CA PHE A 383 -9.38 -24.11 -11.49
C PHE A 383 -10.85 -24.40 -11.23
N GLY A 384 -11.23 -25.67 -10.90
CA GLY A 384 -12.61 -26.11 -10.74
C GLY A 384 -13.20 -26.68 -12.03
N ASN A 385 -14.50 -26.95 -12.03
CA ASN A 385 -15.18 -27.78 -13.06
C ASN A 385 -15.68 -27.01 -14.28
N SER A 386 -15.41 -25.71 -14.43
CA SER A 386 -15.85 -24.93 -15.59
C SER A 386 -15.03 -25.29 -16.83
N THR A 387 -15.67 -25.98 -17.78
CA THR A 387 -15.06 -26.34 -19.07
C THR A 387 -14.65 -25.11 -19.87
N LYS A 388 -15.49 -24.02 -19.83
CA LYS A 388 -15.19 -22.77 -20.52
C LYS A 388 -13.94 -22.09 -19.94
N LEU A 389 -13.82 -22.02 -18.61
CA LEU A 389 -12.63 -21.44 -17.97
C LEU A 389 -11.37 -22.26 -18.31
N ILE A 390 -11.45 -23.59 -18.24
CA ILE A 390 -10.32 -24.46 -18.58
C ILE A 390 -9.94 -24.32 -20.06
N ALA A 391 -10.93 -24.22 -20.95
CA ALA A 391 -10.68 -24.02 -22.39
C ALA A 391 -10.00 -22.67 -22.67
N SER A 392 -10.47 -21.59 -22.01
CA SER A 392 -9.89 -20.25 -22.17
C SER A 392 -8.42 -20.17 -21.70
N LEU A 393 -8.05 -20.95 -20.68
CA LEU A 393 -6.66 -21.05 -20.20
C LEU A 393 -5.75 -21.85 -21.14
N LYS A 394 -6.33 -22.79 -21.91
CA LYS A 394 -5.59 -23.62 -22.91
C LYS A 394 -5.40 -22.91 -24.23
N SER A 395 -6.34 -22.04 -24.62
CA SER A 395 -6.21 -21.23 -25.83
C SER A 395 -5.18 -20.14 -25.58
N ASN A 396 -3.93 -20.38 -25.94
CA ASN A 396 -2.88 -19.38 -25.89
C ASN A 396 -3.31 -18.10 -26.62
N HIS A 397 -3.92 -17.16 -25.90
CA HIS A 397 -4.12 -15.75 -26.23
C HIS A 397 -4.58 -15.38 -27.66
N ASN A 398 -4.97 -16.32 -28.50
CA ASN A 398 -5.51 -16.08 -29.83
C ASN A 398 -7.04 -15.96 -29.80
N ILE A 399 -7.56 -15.08 -28.94
CA ILE A 399 -9.00 -14.78 -28.88
C ILE A 399 -9.42 -13.78 -29.97
N GLN A 400 -8.60 -13.55 -30.96
CA GLN A 400 -9.03 -12.79 -32.15
C GLN A 400 -9.97 -13.57 -33.07
N ASP A 401 -10.11 -14.89 -32.90
CA ASP A 401 -10.92 -15.74 -33.82
C ASP A 401 -12.17 -16.39 -33.21
N ALA A 402 -12.46 -16.21 -31.94
CA ALA A 402 -13.73 -16.66 -31.38
C ALA A 402 -14.80 -15.57 -31.60
N SER A 403 -15.29 -15.50 -32.83
CA SER A 403 -16.52 -14.77 -33.14
C SER A 403 -17.70 -15.44 -32.45
N ILE A 404 -17.99 -15.00 -31.22
CA ILE A 404 -19.24 -15.30 -30.54
C ILE A 404 -20.30 -14.36 -31.15
N LYS A 405 -20.85 -14.75 -32.32
CA LYS A 405 -21.86 -13.97 -33.05
C LYS A 405 -23.30 -14.42 -32.77
N ASP A 406 -23.53 -15.31 -31.82
CA ASP A 406 -24.88 -15.76 -31.45
C ASP A 406 -25.34 -15.14 -30.13
N GLU A 407 -26.51 -14.50 -30.11
CA GLU A 407 -27.16 -13.99 -28.89
C GLU A 407 -27.32 -15.08 -27.81
N ASN A 408 -27.59 -16.33 -28.22
CA ASN A 408 -27.64 -17.51 -27.35
C ASN A 408 -26.28 -17.78 -26.64
N SER A 409 -25.17 -17.35 -27.23
CA SER A 409 -23.84 -17.46 -26.67
C SER A 409 -23.59 -16.45 -25.54
N SER A 410 -24.12 -15.23 -25.64
CA SER A 410 -23.97 -14.18 -24.63
C SER A 410 -24.69 -14.52 -23.32
N VAL A 411 -25.93 -15.04 -23.41
CA VAL A 411 -26.70 -15.52 -22.24
C VAL A 411 -25.97 -16.68 -21.54
N SER A 412 -25.44 -17.63 -22.31
CA SER A 412 -24.68 -18.75 -21.76
C SER A 412 -23.38 -18.32 -21.07
N ILE A 413 -22.69 -17.25 -21.53
CA ILE A 413 -21.49 -16.72 -20.89
C ILE A 413 -21.85 -16.07 -19.56
N LEU A 414 -22.97 -15.32 -19.48
CA LEU A 414 -23.39 -14.68 -18.23
C LEU A 414 -23.79 -15.68 -17.15
N GLU A 415 -24.46 -16.78 -17.52
CA GLU A 415 -24.78 -17.85 -16.55
C GLU A 415 -23.51 -18.55 -16.04
N ASP A 416 -22.55 -18.85 -16.93
CA ASP A 416 -21.26 -19.39 -16.51
C ASP A 416 -20.48 -18.39 -15.64
N ALA A 417 -20.52 -17.09 -15.95
CA ALA A 417 -19.90 -16.05 -15.15
C ALA A 417 -20.51 -15.97 -13.74
N LYS A 418 -21.83 -16.10 -13.59
CA LYS A 418 -22.50 -16.19 -12.29
C LYS A 418 -22.05 -17.44 -11.52
N LEU A 419 -21.93 -18.59 -12.19
CA LEU A 419 -21.39 -19.81 -11.58
C LEU A 419 -19.96 -19.58 -11.06
N LEU A 420 -19.09 -18.95 -11.85
CA LEU A 420 -17.71 -18.63 -11.46
C LEU A 420 -17.63 -17.59 -10.33
N ALA A 421 -18.65 -16.76 -10.16
CA ALA A 421 -18.78 -15.80 -9.06
C ALA A 421 -19.44 -16.39 -7.80
N SER A 422 -19.84 -17.69 -7.83
CA SER A 422 -20.43 -18.36 -6.67
C SER A 422 -19.37 -18.69 -5.60
N CYS A 423 -19.76 -18.65 -4.33
CA CYS A 423 -18.86 -18.94 -3.21
C CYS A 423 -18.54 -20.44 -3.09
N ALA A 424 -19.37 -21.33 -3.65
CA ALA A 424 -19.16 -22.77 -3.65
C ALA A 424 -18.16 -23.21 -4.73
N TYR A 425 -17.90 -22.40 -5.76
CA TYR A 425 -17.05 -22.76 -6.90
C TYR A 425 -15.61 -23.11 -6.48
N GLU A 426 -15.08 -22.46 -5.47
CA GLU A 426 -13.71 -22.68 -4.99
C GLU A 426 -13.56 -23.94 -4.10
N ALA A 427 -14.65 -24.58 -3.75
CA ALA A 427 -14.62 -25.76 -2.89
C ALA A 427 -13.76 -26.88 -3.51
N ASN A 428 -12.82 -27.40 -2.73
CA ASN A 428 -11.88 -28.47 -3.14
C ASN A 428 -10.92 -28.10 -4.27
N THR A 429 -10.73 -26.81 -4.56
CA THR A 429 -9.76 -26.32 -5.55
C THR A 429 -8.51 -25.75 -4.89
N ASN A 430 -7.53 -25.38 -5.73
CA ASN A 430 -6.30 -24.70 -5.30
C ASN A 430 -6.41 -23.16 -5.32
N TRP A 431 -7.59 -22.59 -5.55
CA TRP A 431 -7.80 -21.15 -5.48
C TRP A 431 -7.42 -20.57 -4.12
N GLY A 432 -6.67 -19.48 -4.14
CA GLY A 432 -6.16 -18.82 -2.93
C GLY A 432 -5.04 -19.53 -2.18
N LYS A 433 -4.63 -20.72 -2.63
CA LYS A 433 -3.50 -21.49 -2.09
C LYS A 433 -2.31 -21.45 -3.06
N GLU A 434 -2.45 -22.07 -4.22
CA GLU A 434 -1.43 -22.15 -5.27
C GLU A 434 -1.79 -21.30 -6.48
N ILE A 435 -3.08 -21.08 -6.72
CA ILE A 435 -3.67 -20.37 -7.85
C ILE A 435 -4.31 -19.09 -7.39
N GLY A 436 -4.12 -18.01 -8.15
CA GLY A 436 -4.72 -16.71 -7.88
C GLY A 436 -4.08 -15.93 -6.74
N PHE A 437 -4.81 -14.96 -6.21
CA PHE A 437 -4.42 -14.17 -5.04
C PHE A 437 -4.54 -15.01 -3.76
N SER A 438 -3.54 -14.96 -2.91
CA SER A 438 -3.47 -15.83 -1.74
C SER A 438 -4.47 -15.48 -0.64
N TYR A 439 -5.04 -16.51 0.02
CA TYR A 439 -5.95 -16.39 1.16
C TYR A 439 -5.27 -16.50 2.53
N GLU A 440 -3.97 -16.72 2.57
CA GLU A 440 -3.23 -16.95 3.83
C GLU A 440 -3.09 -15.68 4.70
N CYS A 441 -3.17 -14.51 4.08
CA CYS A 441 -2.97 -13.22 4.73
C CYS A 441 -4.02 -12.21 4.26
N MET A 442 -4.50 -11.33 5.15
CA MET A 442 -5.41 -10.24 4.76
C MET A 442 -4.70 -9.11 4.00
N LEU A 443 -3.37 -9.10 3.95
CA LEU A 443 -2.58 -8.31 3.02
C LEU A 443 -2.30 -9.16 1.76
N GLU A 444 -3.36 -9.48 1.04
CA GLU A 444 -3.37 -10.43 -0.08
C GLU A 444 -2.32 -10.12 -1.14
N SER A 445 -2.18 -8.85 -1.51
CA SER A 445 -1.23 -8.41 -2.54
C SER A 445 0.21 -8.60 -2.08
N THR A 446 0.54 -8.14 -0.86
CA THR A 446 1.88 -8.29 -0.29
C THR A 446 2.30 -9.75 -0.22
N PHE A 447 1.40 -10.62 0.23
CA PHE A 447 1.70 -12.04 0.35
C PHE A 447 1.77 -12.72 -1.02
N THR A 448 0.86 -12.39 -1.95
CA THR A 448 0.90 -12.90 -3.33
C THR A 448 2.19 -12.48 -4.02
N GLY A 449 2.59 -11.20 -3.93
CA GLY A 449 3.85 -10.70 -4.49
C GLY A 449 5.08 -11.39 -3.91
N TYR A 450 5.07 -11.66 -2.60
CA TYR A 450 6.11 -12.44 -1.95
C TYR A 450 6.19 -13.88 -2.49
N LEU A 451 5.06 -14.57 -2.63
CA LEU A 451 5.02 -15.93 -3.20
C LEU A 451 5.47 -15.94 -4.68
N LEU A 452 5.11 -14.92 -5.46
CA LEU A 452 5.60 -14.78 -6.85
C LEU A 452 7.13 -14.72 -6.88
N HIS A 453 7.75 -13.90 -6.03
CA HIS A 453 9.22 -13.85 -5.93
C HIS A 453 9.81 -15.20 -5.46
N CYS A 454 9.16 -15.90 -4.53
CA CYS A 454 9.56 -17.24 -4.12
C CYS A 454 9.46 -18.30 -5.23
N LYS A 455 8.54 -18.11 -6.19
CA LYS A 455 8.38 -18.95 -7.39
C LYS A 455 9.36 -18.58 -8.50
N GLY A 456 10.21 -17.55 -8.33
CA GLY A 456 11.23 -17.11 -9.28
C GLY A 456 10.79 -15.99 -10.22
N TRP A 457 9.58 -15.44 -10.07
CA TRP A 457 9.15 -14.26 -10.77
C TRP A 457 9.93 -13.01 -10.33
N THR A 458 9.98 -12.02 -11.19
CA THR A 458 10.56 -10.70 -10.92
C THR A 458 9.49 -9.63 -11.02
N SER A 459 9.76 -8.45 -10.49
CA SER A 459 8.91 -7.29 -10.62
C SER A 459 9.72 -6.04 -10.95
N VAL A 460 9.03 -4.97 -11.30
CA VAL A 460 9.61 -3.67 -11.64
C VAL A 460 8.91 -2.58 -10.84
N TYR A 461 9.68 -1.61 -10.36
CA TYR A 461 9.16 -0.39 -9.79
C TYR A 461 9.32 0.78 -10.75
N LEU A 462 8.21 1.42 -11.12
CA LEU A 462 8.24 2.63 -11.93
C LEU A 462 7.73 3.82 -11.11
N TYR A 463 8.60 4.81 -10.89
CA TYR A 463 8.29 6.06 -10.21
C TYR A 463 8.34 7.21 -11.24
N PRO A 464 7.25 7.46 -11.99
CA PRO A 464 7.24 8.49 -13.02
C PRO A 464 7.17 9.90 -12.43
N LYS A 465 7.59 10.91 -13.19
CA LYS A 465 7.50 12.32 -12.78
C LYS A 465 6.05 12.75 -12.51
N ARG A 466 5.12 12.37 -13.43
CA ARG A 466 3.69 12.52 -13.23
C ARG A 466 3.16 11.25 -12.58
N PRO A 467 2.50 11.33 -11.40
CA PRO A 467 1.89 10.16 -10.78
C PRO A 467 0.88 9.51 -11.71
N CYS A 468 1.00 8.19 -11.93
CA CYS A 468 0.05 7.45 -12.76
C CYS A 468 -1.29 7.22 -12.04
N PHE A 469 -1.23 7.02 -10.74
CA PHE A 469 -2.40 6.78 -9.90
C PHE A 469 -2.38 7.73 -8.71
N MET A 470 -3.54 8.26 -8.36
CA MET A 470 -3.72 9.11 -7.19
C MET A 470 -4.94 8.67 -6.40
N GLY A 471 -4.80 8.62 -5.09
CA GLY A 471 -5.84 8.15 -4.19
C GLY A 471 -6.07 9.07 -3.02
N CYS A 472 -6.93 8.61 -2.10
CA CYS A 472 -7.24 9.27 -0.85
C CYS A 472 -6.58 8.53 0.31
N THR A 473 -6.00 9.26 1.26
CA THR A 473 -5.43 8.69 2.48
C THR A 473 -6.13 9.21 3.73
N THR A 474 -5.87 8.55 4.86
CA THR A 474 -6.43 8.94 6.16
C THR A 474 -5.88 10.28 6.62
N VAL A 475 -6.75 11.17 7.07
CA VAL A 475 -6.43 12.53 7.54
C VAL A 475 -6.64 12.69 9.04
N ASP A 476 -6.85 11.60 9.78
CA ASP A 476 -6.97 11.62 11.23
C ASP A 476 -6.17 10.48 11.91
N MET A 477 -5.85 10.70 13.20
CA MET A 477 -5.05 9.78 13.99
C MET A 477 -5.75 8.41 14.18
N LYS A 478 -7.06 8.41 14.39
CA LYS A 478 -7.81 7.16 14.65
C LYS A 478 -7.71 6.21 13.48
N ASP A 479 -8.04 6.70 12.27
CA ASP A 479 -8.07 5.85 11.09
C ASP A 479 -6.66 5.44 10.66
N ALA A 480 -5.66 6.32 10.80
CA ALA A 480 -4.25 6.00 10.58
C ALA A 480 -3.77 4.87 11.53
N MET A 481 -4.13 4.92 12.81
CA MET A 481 -3.73 3.90 13.78
C MET A 481 -4.47 2.56 13.57
N VAL A 482 -5.76 2.59 13.23
CA VAL A 482 -6.55 1.38 12.92
C VAL A 482 -5.96 0.67 11.69
N GLN A 483 -5.60 1.44 10.66
CA GLN A 483 -4.97 0.90 9.45
C GLN A 483 -3.61 0.27 9.77
N LEU A 484 -2.77 0.97 10.54
CA LEU A 484 -1.46 0.49 10.95
C LEU A 484 -1.55 -0.77 11.83
N MET A 485 -2.49 -0.81 12.78
CA MET A 485 -2.73 -1.99 13.63
C MET A 485 -3.07 -3.22 12.80
N LYS A 486 -3.97 -3.07 11.80
CA LYS A 486 -4.33 -4.13 10.85
C LYS A 486 -3.09 -4.62 10.08
N TRP A 487 -2.32 -3.70 9.50
CA TRP A 487 -1.12 -4.05 8.73
C TRP A 487 -0.07 -4.74 9.61
N SER A 488 0.19 -4.20 10.78
CA SER A 488 1.17 -4.75 11.72
C SER A 488 0.83 -6.17 12.15
N SER A 489 -0.45 -6.44 12.46
CA SER A 489 -0.93 -7.78 12.82
C SER A 489 -0.68 -8.81 11.72
N GLU A 490 -1.03 -8.47 10.48
CA GLU A 490 -0.88 -9.40 9.35
C GLU A 490 0.59 -9.58 8.92
N LEU A 491 1.41 -8.52 9.00
CA LEU A 491 2.85 -8.59 8.71
C LEU A 491 3.57 -9.52 9.69
N ILE A 492 3.28 -9.40 10.99
CA ILE A 492 3.84 -10.29 12.02
C ILE A 492 3.40 -11.74 11.80
N LYS A 493 2.11 -11.94 11.48
CA LYS A 493 1.60 -13.26 11.14
C LYS A 493 2.42 -13.90 10.01
N LEU A 494 2.74 -13.14 8.95
CA LEU A 494 3.60 -13.62 7.88
C LEU A 494 5.04 -13.86 8.36
N GLY A 495 5.64 -12.90 9.07
CA GLY A 495 7.02 -12.99 9.57
C GLY A 495 7.28 -14.18 10.47
N LEU A 496 6.27 -14.61 11.25
CA LEU A 496 6.34 -15.74 12.19
C LEU A 496 5.66 -17.02 11.68
N SER A 497 5.25 -17.07 10.42
CA SER A 497 4.62 -18.25 9.80
C SER A 497 5.65 -19.21 9.21
N LYS A 498 5.17 -20.38 8.75
CA LYS A 498 5.97 -21.31 7.95
C LYS A 498 6.51 -20.68 6.64
N PHE A 499 5.90 -19.59 6.19
CA PHE A 499 6.33 -18.82 5.03
C PHE A 499 7.25 -17.65 5.37
N SER A 500 7.85 -17.64 6.58
CA SER A 500 8.71 -16.53 7.00
C SER A 500 9.79 -16.21 5.95
N PRO A 501 9.99 -14.93 5.62
CA PRO A 501 11.04 -14.51 4.69
C PRO A 501 12.44 -14.98 5.11
N LEU A 502 12.71 -15.05 6.41
CA LEU A 502 14.02 -15.42 6.95
C LEU A 502 14.31 -16.94 6.97
N THR A 503 13.30 -17.78 6.70
CA THR A 503 13.46 -19.24 6.61
C THR A 503 13.04 -19.73 5.23
N TYR A 504 11.76 -19.64 4.89
CA TYR A 504 11.22 -20.06 3.60
C TYR A 504 11.74 -19.20 2.43
N GLY A 505 11.85 -17.87 2.63
CA GLY A 505 12.28 -16.93 1.59
C GLY A 505 13.75 -17.07 1.22
N VAL A 506 14.65 -17.21 2.21
CA VAL A 506 16.11 -17.27 2.00
C VAL A 506 16.51 -18.41 1.05
N SER A 507 15.79 -19.54 1.03
CA SER A 507 16.06 -20.66 0.14
C SER A 507 15.51 -20.49 -1.29
N ARG A 508 14.71 -19.42 -1.56
CA ARG A 508 13.97 -19.23 -2.82
C ARG A 508 14.24 -17.93 -3.55
N MET A 509 14.80 -16.94 -2.84
CA MET A 509 15.16 -15.64 -3.40
C MET A 509 16.55 -15.20 -2.92
N SER A 510 17.07 -14.09 -3.41
CA SER A 510 18.35 -13.56 -2.94
C SER A 510 18.28 -13.18 -1.46
N ILE A 511 19.40 -13.35 -0.73
CA ILE A 511 19.51 -13.01 0.69
C ILE A 511 19.08 -11.55 0.94
N LEU A 512 19.53 -10.61 0.11
CA LEU A 512 19.19 -9.19 0.24
C LEU A 512 17.68 -8.95 0.06
N GLN A 513 17.04 -9.61 -0.89
CA GLN A 513 15.59 -9.50 -1.09
C GLN A 513 14.83 -10.13 0.09
N SER A 514 15.30 -11.25 0.60
CA SER A 514 14.77 -11.91 1.79
C SER A 514 14.90 -11.03 3.03
N MET A 515 16.03 -10.30 3.19
CA MET A 515 16.23 -9.31 4.24
C MET A 515 15.21 -8.17 4.14
N CYS A 516 14.93 -7.67 2.93
CA CYS A 516 13.90 -6.64 2.73
C CYS A 516 12.51 -7.11 3.21
N TYR A 517 12.09 -8.30 2.79
CA TYR A 517 10.84 -8.88 3.25
C TYR A 517 10.84 -9.16 4.76
N GLY A 518 11.96 -9.66 5.30
CA GLY A 518 12.15 -9.88 6.74
C GLY A 518 12.03 -8.58 7.54
N CYS A 519 12.68 -7.52 7.10
CA CYS A 519 12.56 -6.20 7.69
C CYS A 519 11.10 -5.73 7.68
N PHE A 520 10.44 -5.81 6.53
CA PHE A 520 9.07 -5.34 6.35
C PHE A 520 8.07 -6.10 7.26
N THR A 521 8.21 -7.42 7.37
CA THR A 521 7.31 -8.26 8.17
C THR A 521 7.57 -8.21 9.67
N LEU A 522 8.82 -7.98 10.10
CA LEU A 522 9.19 -7.95 11.51
C LEU A 522 9.29 -6.52 12.09
N GLN A 523 9.26 -5.49 11.24
CA GLN A 523 9.32 -4.08 11.68
C GLN A 523 8.30 -3.74 12.78
N PRO A 524 7.04 -4.25 12.78
CA PRO A 524 6.10 -3.94 13.86
C PRO A 524 6.58 -4.38 15.25
N LEU A 525 7.42 -5.42 15.36
CA LEU A 525 7.99 -5.86 16.64
C LEU A 525 8.95 -4.83 17.26
N LEU A 526 9.45 -3.84 16.47
CA LEU A 526 10.18 -2.69 17.03
C LEU A 526 9.38 -1.94 18.08
N SER A 527 8.05 -2.02 18.05
CA SER A 527 7.18 -1.41 19.04
C SER A 527 7.51 -1.83 20.47
N VAL A 528 7.83 -3.10 20.69
CA VAL A 528 8.21 -3.63 22.01
C VAL A 528 9.56 -3.08 22.44
N ALA A 529 10.56 -3.09 21.55
CA ALA A 529 11.89 -2.57 21.84
C ALA A 529 11.85 -1.06 22.16
N LEU A 530 11.10 -0.28 21.36
CA LEU A 530 10.94 1.16 21.56
C LEU A 530 10.17 1.48 22.85
N LEU A 531 9.15 0.68 23.18
CA LEU A 531 8.41 0.84 24.45
C LEU A 531 9.32 0.60 25.66
N LEU A 532 10.11 -0.48 25.63
CA LEU A 532 11.09 -0.76 26.68
C LEU A 532 12.12 0.38 26.80
N TYR A 533 12.57 0.90 25.66
CA TYR A 533 13.52 2.02 25.60
C TYR A 533 12.92 3.35 26.08
N ALA A 534 11.59 3.52 25.95
CA ALA A 534 10.86 4.67 26.47
C ALA A 534 10.50 4.57 27.96
N ILE A 535 10.63 3.38 28.58
CA ILE A 535 10.26 3.14 29.99
C ILE A 535 11.48 2.89 30.86
N VAL A 536 12.32 1.92 30.51
CA VAL A 536 13.39 1.42 31.42
C VAL A 536 14.45 2.48 31.73
N PRO A 537 15.04 3.21 30.75
CA PRO A 537 15.99 4.26 31.08
C PRO A 537 15.41 5.39 31.92
N GLN A 538 14.12 5.68 31.78
CA GLN A 538 13.41 6.72 32.52
C GLN A 538 13.23 6.33 34.01
N LEU A 539 12.81 5.09 34.25
CA LEU A 539 12.70 4.54 35.60
C LEU A 539 14.08 4.48 36.28
N CYS A 540 15.11 4.14 35.52
CA CYS A 540 16.49 4.16 36.05
C CYS A 540 16.99 5.58 36.30
N LEU A 541 16.55 6.58 35.52
CA LEU A 541 16.91 7.98 35.75
C LEU A 541 16.39 8.49 37.11
N ILE A 542 15.10 8.24 37.42
CA ILE A 542 14.54 8.68 38.71
C ILE A 542 15.15 7.91 39.91
N ASN A 543 15.57 6.66 39.67
CA ASN A 543 16.23 5.85 40.70
C ASN A 543 17.74 6.10 40.81
N GLY A 544 18.34 6.98 40.00
CA GLY A 544 19.76 7.25 39.98
C GLY A 544 20.64 6.08 39.51
N THR A 545 20.09 5.17 38.74
CA THR A 545 20.78 3.97 38.25
C THR A 545 21.32 4.21 36.85
N ALA A 546 22.63 4.20 36.67
CA ALA A 546 23.28 4.46 35.38
C ALA A 546 23.13 3.25 34.44
N LEU A 547 22.69 3.53 33.21
CA LEU A 547 22.57 2.55 32.13
C LEU A 547 23.48 2.83 30.93
N TYR A 548 24.07 4.00 30.87
CA TYR A 548 24.94 4.44 29.79
C TYR A 548 26.31 4.84 30.30
N PRO A 549 27.35 4.80 29.44
CA PRO A 549 28.71 5.23 29.85
C PRO A 549 28.74 6.70 30.28
N LYS A 550 29.67 7.03 31.16
CA LYS A 550 29.98 8.44 31.52
C LYS A 550 30.37 9.23 30.27
N VAL A 551 30.06 10.53 30.26
CA VAL A 551 30.42 11.42 29.14
C VAL A 551 31.90 11.43 28.84
N SER A 552 32.74 11.35 29.86
CA SER A 552 34.21 11.28 29.75
C SER A 552 34.72 9.92 29.20
N SER A 553 33.89 8.89 29.15
CA SER A 553 34.28 7.57 28.64
C SER A 553 34.29 7.54 27.10
N PRO A 554 35.31 6.91 26.46
CA PRO A 554 35.31 6.69 25.02
C PRO A 554 34.04 5.94 24.51
N TRP A 555 33.49 5.09 25.35
CA TRP A 555 32.25 4.34 25.04
C TRP A 555 31.03 5.23 24.86
N PHE A 556 30.97 6.39 25.51
CA PHE A 556 29.93 7.39 25.28
C PHE A 556 29.95 7.88 23.82
N GLY A 557 31.15 8.03 23.25
CA GLY A 557 31.32 8.34 21.83
C GLY A 557 30.68 7.27 20.90
N VAL A 558 30.82 5.99 21.22
CA VAL A 558 30.19 4.90 20.46
C VAL A 558 28.66 5.00 20.47
N PHE A 559 28.05 5.21 21.64
CA PHE A 559 26.60 5.40 21.75
C PHE A 559 26.12 6.63 20.99
N SER A 560 26.85 7.73 21.11
CA SER A 560 26.55 8.98 20.38
C SER A 560 26.63 8.77 18.87
N VAL A 561 27.61 8.02 18.37
CA VAL A 561 27.76 7.71 16.95
C VAL A 561 26.61 6.86 16.45
N VAL A 562 26.18 5.81 17.16
CA VAL A 562 25.03 4.98 16.77
C VAL A 562 23.78 5.85 16.64
N PHE A 563 23.52 6.70 17.64
CA PHE A 563 22.35 7.58 17.64
C PHE A 563 22.40 8.61 16.49
N LEU A 564 23.47 9.39 16.41
CA LEU A 564 23.60 10.46 15.42
C LEU A 564 23.67 9.96 13.98
N SER A 565 24.41 8.87 13.71
CA SER A 565 24.51 8.33 12.35
C SER A 565 23.19 7.80 11.85
N SER A 566 22.34 7.23 12.73
CA SER A 566 20.97 6.81 12.38
C SER A 566 20.11 8.00 11.97
N LEU A 567 20.15 9.10 12.73
CA LEU A 567 19.43 10.34 12.39
C LEU A 567 19.97 10.99 11.12
N CYS A 568 21.29 11.02 10.94
CA CYS A 568 21.94 11.57 9.74
C CYS A 568 21.57 10.78 8.49
N GLN A 569 21.49 9.45 8.56
CA GLN A 569 21.05 8.63 7.43
C GLN A 569 19.62 8.97 7.02
N HIS A 570 18.71 9.06 8.00
CA HIS A 570 17.32 9.42 7.71
C HIS A 570 17.23 10.85 7.14
N LEU A 571 17.94 11.81 7.72
CA LEU A 571 17.99 13.18 7.22
C LEU A 571 18.53 13.24 5.77
N TYR A 572 19.61 12.48 5.49
CA TYR A 572 20.14 12.36 4.13
C TYR A 572 19.09 11.81 3.15
N GLU A 573 18.32 10.77 3.53
CA GLU A 573 17.25 10.20 2.72
C GLU A 573 16.12 11.22 2.46
N ILE A 574 15.77 12.02 3.45
CA ILE A 574 14.80 13.12 3.32
C ILE A 574 15.29 14.17 2.31
N LEU A 575 16.48 14.70 2.53
CA LEU A 575 17.03 15.79 1.69
C LEU A 575 17.33 15.33 0.26
N SER A 576 17.81 14.10 0.09
CA SER A 576 18.09 13.52 -1.23
C SER A 576 16.85 13.27 -2.08
N THR A 577 15.66 13.25 -1.49
CA THR A 577 14.37 13.13 -2.17
C THR A 577 13.62 14.45 -2.31
N GLY A 578 14.27 15.59 -2.01
CA GLY A 578 13.71 16.93 -2.14
C GLY A 578 12.72 17.33 -1.05
N ALA A 579 12.62 16.54 0.04
CA ALA A 579 11.78 16.89 1.18
C ALA A 579 12.51 17.79 2.19
N THR A 580 11.79 18.36 3.16
CA THR A 580 12.26 19.37 4.07
C THR A 580 12.68 18.82 5.44
N PHE A 581 13.41 19.61 6.24
CA PHE A 581 13.71 19.28 7.63
C PHE A 581 12.43 19.13 8.48
N MET A 582 11.35 19.86 8.15
CA MET A 582 10.08 19.69 8.84
C MET A 582 9.50 18.28 8.58
N THR A 583 9.64 17.77 7.36
CA THR A 583 9.24 16.39 7.02
C THR A 583 10.03 15.38 7.86
N PHE A 584 11.36 15.56 7.97
CA PHE A 584 12.20 14.72 8.84
C PHE A 584 11.69 14.70 10.28
N TRP A 585 11.41 15.87 10.84
CA TRP A 585 10.94 15.98 12.22
C TRP A 585 9.56 15.36 12.42
N ASN A 586 8.64 15.55 11.46
CA ASN A 586 7.30 14.94 11.49
C ASN A 586 7.39 13.41 11.39
N GLU A 587 8.22 12.86 10.48
CA GLU A 587 8.43 11.42 10.38
C GLU A 587 9.00 10.85 11.69
N GLN A 588 10.01 11.47 12.32
CA GLN A 588 10.56 11.02 13.60
C GLN A 588 9.49 10.93 14.70
N ARG A 589 8.68 11.98 14.87
CA ARG A 589 7.59 12.01 15.85
C ARG A 589 6.55 10.94 15.57
N MET A 590 6.12 10.84 14.31
CA MET A 590 5.07 9.89 13.93
C MET A 590 5.55 8.44 13.99
N TRP A 591 6.78 8.15 13.64
CA TRP A 591 7.32 6.80 13.76
C TRP A 591 7.35 6.34 15.22
N PHE A 592 7.73 7.22 16.14
CA PHE A 592 7.67 6.92 17.57
C PHE A 592 6.22 6.68 18.02
N ILE A 593 5.30 7.62 17.77
CA ILE A 593 3.89 7.53 18.15
C ILE A 593 3.23 6.28 17.55
N LYS A 594 3.41 6.05 16.25
CA LYS A 594 2.89 4.87 15.53
C LYS A 594 3.43 3.56 16.12
N SER A 595 4.70 3.51 16.49
CA SER A 595 5.32 2.30 17.03
C SER A 595 4.76 1.94 18.40
N VAL A 596 4.73 2.88 19.35
CA VAL A 596 4.28 2.61 20.73
C VAL A 596 2.75 2.58 20.88
N SER A 597 2.00 2.74 19.77
CA SER A 597 0.54 2.66 19.73
C SER A 597 0.05 1.67 18.68
N GLY A 598 -0.18 2.10 17.44
CA GLY A 598 -0.78 1.27 16.38
C GLY A 598 -0.04 -0.04 16.13
N SER A 599 1.30 -0.02 16.04
CA SER A 599 2.10 -1.24 15.82
C SER A 599 2.09 -2.15 17.06
N LEU A 600 2.16 -1.59 18.27
CA LEU A 600 2.09 -2.36 19.50
C LEU A 600 0.74 -3.10 19.63
N PHE A 601 -0.37 -2.41 19.38
CA PHE A 601 -1.70 -3.05 19.35
C PHE A 601 -1.82 -4.07 18.22
N GLY A 602 -1.14 -3.86 17.08
CA GLY A 602 -1.03 -4.86 16.03
C GLY A 602 -0.29 -6.12 16.46
N CYS A 603 0.79 -5.98 17.26
CA CYS A 603 1.49 -7.12 17.87
C CYS A 603 0.57 -7.90 18.83
N LEU A 604 -0.16 -7.21 19.69
CA LEU A 604 -1.12 -7.81 20.62
C LEU A 604 -2.26 -8.52 19.85
N ASP A 605 -2.82 -7.91 18.82
CA ASP A 605 -3.85 -8.50 17.97
C ASP A 605 -3.34 -9.79 17.28
N ALA A 606 -2.10 -9.79 16.80
CA ALA A 606 -1.49 -10.98 16.20
C ALA A 606 -1.34 -12.13 17.21
N ILE A 607 -0.93 -11.82 18.43
CA ILE A 607 -0.82 -12.80 19.51
C ILE A 607 -2.21 -13.34 19.89
N MET A 608 -3.21 -12.48 20.10
CA MET A 608 -4.58 -12.88 20.46
C MET A 608 -5.21 -13.77 19.38
N LYS A 609 -4.98 -13.46 18.10
CA LYS A 609 -5.42 -14.32 16.98
C LYS A 609 -4.72 -15.68 17.00
N ARG A 610 -3.42 -15.73 17.33
CA ARG A 610 -2.65 -16.98 17.36
C ARG A 610 -3.09 -17.91 18.48
N ILE A 611 -3.47 -17.39 19.65
CA ILE A 611 -3.99 -18.15 20.78
C ILE A 611 -5.51 -18.41 20.70
N GLY A 612 -6.17 -17.97 19.61
CA GLY A 612 -7.58 -18.26 19.33
C GLY A 612 -8.60 -17.41 20.10
N ILE A 613 -8.16 -16.37 20.84
CA ILE A 613 -9.05 -15.47 21.59
C ILE A 613 -9.84 -14.57 20.64
N GLN A 614 -9.27 -14.20 19.51
CA GLN A 614 -9.90 -13.28 18.55
C GLN A 614 -9.97 -13.88 17.16
N LYS A 615 -11.14 -13.76 16.49
CA LYS A 615 -11.30 -14.14 15.09
C LYS A 615 -10.81 -13.03 14.17
N ALA A 616 -10.30 -13.40 12.98
CA ALA A 616 -9.93 -12.44 11.94
C ALA A 616 -11.17 -11.65 11.52
N ASN A 617 -11.17 -10.35 11.73
CA ASN A 617 -12.24 -9.43 11.32
C ASN A 617 -11.66 -8.29 10.48
N LEU A 618 -12.27 -8.03 9.32
CA LEU A 618 -11.87 -6.93 8.45
C LEU A 618 -12.43 -5.63 9.04
N ARG A 619 -11.54 -4.73 9.41
CA ARG A 619 -11.88 -3.34 9.74
C ARG A 619 -11.62 -2.50 8.50
N LEU A 620 -12.67 -2.19 7.74
CA LEU A 620 -12.57 -1.23 6.62
C LEU A 620 -12.27 0.16 7.17
N THR A 621 -11.30 0.84 6.57
CA THR A 621 -11.00 2.25 6.83
C THR A 621 -12.11 3.12 6.25
N ASN A 622 -12.55 4.12 6.97
CA ASN A 622 -13.51 5.10 6.44
C ASN A 622 -12.76 6.03 5.46
N LYS A 623 -13.22 6.07 4.21
CA LYS A 623 -12.67 6.91 3.15
C LYS A 623 -13.46 8.21 2.96
N ALA A 624 -14.63 8.33 3.59
CA ALA A 624 -15.38 9.59 3.60
C ALA A 624 -14.60 10.66 4.37
N VAL A 625 -14.26 11.74 3.68
CA VAL A 625 -13.46 12.83 4.25
C VAL A 625 -14.37 13.79 5.02
N ASP A 626 -14.14 13.90 6.33
CA ASP A 626 -14.76 14.90 7.18
C ASP A 626 -14.04 16.25 7.00
N LYS A 627 -14.78 17.29 6.58
CA LYS A 627 -14.23 18.62 6.30
C LYS A 627 -13.52 19.25 7.51
N GLU A 628 -14.05 19.08 8.73
CA GLU A 628 -13.42 19.61 9.95
C GLU A 628 -12.06 18.92 10.23
N LYS A 629 -12.00 17.60 9.99
CA LYS A 629 -10.75 16.82 10.15
C LYS A 629 -9.71 17.22 9.12
N LEU A 630 -10.12 17.41 7.87
CA LEU A 630 -9.25 17.86 6.78
C LEU A 630 -8.66 19.24 7.08
N GLU A 631 -9.49 20.19 7.52
CA GLU A 631 -9.05 21.54 7.87
C GLU A 631 -8.00 21.53 9.01
N LYS A 632 -8.21 20.71 10.04
CA LYS A 632 -7.22 20.54 11.12
C LYS A 632 -5.90 19.94 10.61
N TYR A 633 -6.00 18.94 9.73
CA TYR A 633 -4.84 18.30 9.12
C TYR A 633 -4.04 19.27 8.24
N GLU A 634 -4.71 20.09 7.41
CA GLU A 634 -4.07 21.12 6.59
C GLU A 634 -3.37 22.19 7.43
N LYS A 635 -3.94 22.57 8.59
CA LYS A 635 -3.33 23.47 9.56
C LYS A 635 -2.19 22.85 10.36
N GLY A 636 -1.90 21.54 10.19
CA GLY A 636 -0.88 20.82 10.95
C GLY A 636 -1.27 20.55 12.41
N ILE A 637 -2.56 20.51 12.72
CA ILE A 637 -3.10 20.27 14.07
C ILE A 637 -3.46 18.79 14.23
N PHE A 638 -2.87 18.13 15.22
CA PHE A 638 -3.17 16.74 15.54
C PHE A 638 -4.60 16.60 16.08
N ASN A 639 -5.37 15.67 15.52
CA ASN A 639 -6.71 15.32 15.95
C ASN A 639 -6.74 13.95 16.62
N PHE A 640 -6.94 13.90 17.93
CA PHE A 640 -7.03 12.66 18.73
C PHE A 640 -8.47 12.21 18.98
N GLN A 641 -9.46 12.88 18.39
CA GLN A 641 -10.87 12.61 18.64
C GLN A 641 -11.26 11.20 18.19
N GLY A 642 -11.90 10.45 19.08
CA GLY A 642 -12.29 9.05 18.83
C GLY A 642 -11.13 8.02 18.82
N ALA A 643 -9.89 8.46 19.10
CA ALA A 643 -8.69 7.60 19.12
C ALA A 643 -8.30 7.12 20.53
N ALA A 644 -9.21 7.15 21.52
CA ALA A 644 -8.90 6.89 22.92
C ALA A 644 -8.12 5.59 23.17
N MET A 645 -8.43 4.51 22.45
CA MET A 645 -7.71 3.24 22.54
C MET A 645 -6.20 3.40 22.32
N PHE A 646 -5.80 4.27 21.39
CA PHE A 646 -4.38 4.49 21.04
C PHE A 646 -3.76 5.62 21.85
N THR A 647 -4.55 6.64 22.23
CA THR A 647 -4.05 7.84 22.88
C THR A 647 -3.88 7.69 24.38
N VAL A 648 -4.72 6.92 25.06
CA VAL A 648 -4.62 6.71 26.52
C VAL A 648 -3.27 6.08 26.93
N PRO A 649 -2.80 4.99 26.32
CA PRO A 649 -1.47 4.46 26.63
C PRO A 649 -0.33 5.44 26.33
N LEU A 650 -0.45 6.23 25.26
CA LEU A 650 0.52 7.28 24.93
C LEU A 650 0.55 8.38 26.01
N ILE A 651 -0.61 8.80 26.49
CA ILE A 651 -0.72 9.80 27.57
C ILE A 651 -0.06 9.28 28.84
N ILE A 652 -0.35 8.03 29.23
CA ILE A 652 0.28 7.38 30.38
C ILE A 652 1.80 7.36 30.24
N LEU A 653 2.31 6.99 29.05
CA LEU A 653 3.74 6.97 28.77
C LEU A 653 4.36 8.36 28.88
N VAL A 654 3.70 9.39 28.36
CA VAL A 654 4.17 10.79 28.43
C VAL A 654 4.20 11.28 29.87
N ILE A 655 3.17 11.02 30.66
CA ILE A 655 3.12 11.38 32.09
C ILE A 655 4.24 10.68 32.86
N LEU A 656 4.44 9.37 32.64
CA LEU A 656 5.55 8.62 33.22
C LEU A 656 6.90 9.28 32.89
N ASN A 657 7.12 9.59 31.61
CA ASN A 657 8.37 10.24 31.17
C ASN A 657 8.56 11.63 31.79
N LEU A 658 7.49 12.43 31.92
CA LEU A 658 7.56 13.73 32.61
C LEU A 658 7.95 13.60 34.09
N VAL A 659 7.28 12.70 34.82
CA VAL A 659 7.57 12.46 36.23
C VAL A 659 9.00 11.98 36.42
N CYS A 660 9.43 10.99 35.61
CA CYS A 660 10.80 10.46 35.66
C CYS A 660 11.84 11.50 35.27
N PHE A 661 11.55 12.35 34.29
CA PHE A 661 12.45 13.41 33.86
C PHE A 661 12.69 14.46 34.96
N PHE A 662 11.62 15.05 35.49
CA PHE A 662 11.76 16.08 36.53
C PHE A 662 12.28 15.51 37.85
N GLY A 663 11.80 14.33 38.27
CA GLY A 663 12.30 13.65 39.46
C GLY A 663 13.79 13.27 39.33
N GLY A 664 14.14 12.69 38.18
CA GLY A 664 15.52 12.33 37.88
C GLY A 664 16.45 13.53 37.74
N LEU A 665 16.02 14.58 37.02
CA LEU A 665 16.80 15.80 36.89
C LEU A 665 17.07 16.47 38.25
N ARG A 666 16.05 16.57 39.13
CA ARG A 666 16.23 17.04 40.50
C ARG A 666 17.30 16.22 41.24
N ARG A 667 17.25 14.92 41.14
CA ARG A 667 18.20 14.01 41.78
C ARG A 667 19.60 14.22 41.22
N VAL A 668 19.76 14.28 39.89
CA VAL A 668 21.07 14.50 39.22
C VAL A 668 21.71 15.79 39.66
N ILE A 669 20.93 16.85 39.87
CA ILE A 669 21.43 18.15 40.38
C ILE A 669 21.86 18.04 41.83
N LEU A 670 21.05 17.41 42.69
CA LEU A 670 21.35 17.27 44.10
C LEU A 670 22.58 16.38 44.37
N GLU A 671 22.75 15.31 43.62
CA GLU A 671 23.86 14.35 43.74
C GLU A 671 25.10 14.77 42.92
N ASN A 672 25.02 15.84 42.13
CA ASN A 672 26.08 16.35 41.24
C ASN A 672 26.64 15.24 40.31
N ASN A 673 25.79 14.36 39.80
CA ASN A 673 26.19 13.19 39.00
C ASN A 673 25.78 13.29 37.53
N ILE A 674 25.69 14.52 36.98
CA ILE A 674 25.24 14.79 35.60
C ILE A 674 26.09 14.05 34.54
N GLU A 675 27.37 13.90 34.77
CA GLU A 675 28.31 13.23 33.86
C GLU A 675 27.94 11.74 33.66
N VAL A 676 27.45 11.10 34.71
CA VAL A 676 27.05 9.68 34.71
C VAL A 676 25.67 9.49 34.12
N MET A 677 24.75 10.43 34.39
CA MET A 677 23.33 10.30 34.03
C MET A 677 22.97 11.02 32.73
N PHE A 678 23.92 11.70 32.09
CA PHE A 678 23.70 12.54 30.92
C PHE A 678 22.93 11.78 29.79
N GLY A 679 23.36 10.57 29.48
CA GLY A 679 22.72 9.76 28.42
C GLY A 679 21.22 9.54 28.66
N GLN A 680 20.84 9.28 29.93
CA GLN A 680 19.43 9.06 30.28
C GLN A 680 18.65 10.38 30.32
N VAL A 681 19.23 11.46 30.80
CA VAL A 681 18.63 12.81 30.76
C VAL A 681 18.38 13.22 29.31
N PHE A 682 19.36 13.02 28.43
CA PHE A 682 19.24 13.32 27.01
C PHE A 682 18.13 12.51 26.34
N LEU A 683 18.08 11.20 26.54
CA LEU A 683 17.05 10.32 25.96
C LEU A 683 15.66 10.67 26.47
N SER A 684 15.53 10.99 27.77
CA SER A 684 14.27 11.44 28.35
C SER A 684 13.76 12.73 27.70
N SER A 685 14.65 13.72 27.56
CA SER A 685 14.36 14.98 26.86
C SER A 685 13.92 14.72 25.42
N PHE A 686 14.63 13.84 24.71
CA PHE A 686 14.31 13.50 23.31
C PHE A 686 12.96 12.83 23.16
N HIS A 687 12.62 11.87 24.04
CA HIS A 687 11.29 11.21 24.03
C HIS A 687 10.17 12.21 24.33
N LEU A 688 10.36 13.15 25.25
CA LEU A 688 9.38 14.21 25.53
C LEU A 688 9.18 15.13 24.33
N LEU A 689 10.26 15.48 23.62
CA LEU A 689 10.19 16.26 22.37
C LEU A 689 9.44 15.53 21.27
N LEU A 690 9.68 14.22 21.09
CA LEU A 690 8.93 13.39 20.13
C LEU A 690 7.44 13.29 20.49
N SER A 691 7.13 13.27 21.78
CA SER A 691 5.77 13.15 22.31
C SER A 691 5.03 14.48 22.44
N TYR A 692 5.67 15.61 22.12
CA TYR A 692 5.07 16.95 22.25
C TYR A 692 3.68 17.12 21.61
N PRO A 693 3.39 16.53 20.42
CA PRO A 693 2.05 16.61 19.84
C PRO A 693 0.96 16.07 20.75
N ILE A 694 1.26 15.05 21.55
CA ILE A 694 0.31 14.45 22.50
C ILE A 694 0.00 15.45 23.62
N LEU A 695 1.03 16.10 24.16
CA LEU A 695 0.88 17.17 25.16
C LEU A 695 0.05 18.34 24.60
N GLN A 696 0.34 18.75 23.36
CA GLN A 696 -0.39 19.83 22.71
C GLN A 696 -1.88 19.48 22.50
N GLY A 697 -2.19 18.24 22.15
CA GLY A 697 -3.56 17.75 21.97
C GLY A 697 -4.37 17.65 23.26
N LEU A 698 -3.70 17.58 24.43
CA LEU A 698 -4.34 17.57 25.75
C LEU A 698 -4.71 18.96 26.26
N ILE A 699 -4.05 20.00 25.75
CA ILE A 699 -4.35 21.39 26.11
C ILE A 699 -5.59 21.82 25.34
N PRO A 700 -6.73 22.12 25.99
CA PRO A 700 -7.91 22.60 25.29
C PRO A 700 -7.55 23.87 24.52
N SER A 701 -7.66 23.85 23.19
CA SER A 701 -7.52 25.08 22.43
C SER A 701 -8.59 26.03 22.94
N LYS A 702 -8.20 27.18 23.50
CA LYS A 702 -9.14 28.26 23.87
C LYS A 702 -9.97 28.54 22.62
N ARG A 703 -11.21 28.03 22.56
CA ARG A 703 -12.18 28.46 21.57
C ARG A 703 -12.23 29.99 21.67
N LYS A 704 -11.74 30.69 20.68
CA LYS A 704 -12.13 32.07 20.47
C LYS A 704 -13.64 32.03 20.31
N ARG A 705 -14.36 32.40 21.36
CA ARG A 705 -15.75 32.80 21.25
C ARG A 705 -15.73 34.11 20.44
N ASN A 706 -16.10 34.01 19.19
CA ASN A 706 -16.65 35.12 18.42
C ASN A 706 -18.14 34.87 18.27
#